data_e19e6fff044d18f0014f7b10e8b573be
#
_entry.id   e19e6fff044d18f0014f7b10e8b573be
#
_cell.length_a   1.000
_cell.length_b   1.000
_cell.length_c   1.000
_cell.angle_alpha   90.00
_cell.angle_beta   90.00
_cell.angle_gamma   90.00
#
_symmetry.space_group_name_H-M   'P 1'
#
loop_
_entity.id
_entity.type
_entity.pdbx_description
1 polymer ?
#
loop_
_entity_poly.entity_id
_entity_poly.type
_entity_poly.pdbx_seq_one_letter_code
_entity_poly.pdbx_strand_id
1 'polypeptide(L)'
;MKTDVFANRHIGITENDLPKMLERIGVKTLDELIDKTIPEKIRLKAPLNLPPAMTERKFAEHIGKLASMNKIYKSYIGTGWYDSITPAVIQRNVFENPVWYTSYTPYQTEISQGRLEALLNFQTVVSDLTAMPLANCSLLDEATAAAEAATMMLALRSRAQQKAGANTLFVDREIFPQNLAVIRTRAIPQGIEVKVGDYKELEFTPDVFGCIVQYPNNSGNIEDYREFTERAHAAGCKVAVDADIMSLALLVPPGEWGADIVFGSTQRLGIPMFYGGPSAAYFATRDEYKRNIPGRIIGLSKDKYGKICYRMALQTREQHIKREKATSNICTAQALLATMAGFYAVYHGAEGIKDIAKRIHSIANWLNKQLLRLGYIERNSLFFDTLRLGLPDHVSAQKLRTIALSKEVNLRYFENGDVGFSIDEATTVADANLLLMIFGIAAEEPVHEIDDIPESSSLNRELRRRSSYLTHEVFNRYHTETEMMRYIKRLEHKDISLAHSMISLGSCTMKLNAASEMLPLSNASWMNMHPLVPEDQVQGYRTLIENLSQQLMTITGFEGITLQPNSGAAGEYTGLRIIRSYLESIGQGHRNLILIPASAHGTNPASAVQAGYETLTCACDERGNVDVEDLRQKAEEHKDQLAALMITYPSTHGIFESDIVEICKIIHRCGAQVYMDGANMNAQVGLTNPGTIGADVCHLNLHKTFASPHGGGGPGVGPVCVAKHLIPFLPGHNLFGNEQNEVSAAPYGSAGILPITYAYICMMGAEGLERATKTAILNANYLAASLNDTYGTVYRGTNGFVGHEMILECRKIHEESGITENDIAKRLMDYGYHAPTLSFPVHGTLMIEPTESESLYELDNFIDTMLSIWHEIEEVKDGKASKEDNVLINAPHPEYEAVSDNWQHTYSREKAVYPMESVRENKFWINVARVDNTLGDRKLLPTRYGSFD
;
A
#
# COMPACT_ATOMS: atom_id res chain seq x y z
N MET A 1 4.31 -16.12 34.36
CA MET A 1 5.45 -17.01 33.99
C MET A 1 6.25 -16.35 32.89
N LYS A 2 7.56 -16.63 32.75
CA LYS A 2 8.37 -16.06 31.64
C LYS A 2 7.81 -16.41 30.23
N THR A 3 7.10 -17.52 30.11
CA THR A 3 6.45 -17.99 28.87
C THR A 3 5.26 -17.16 28.45
N ASP A 4 4.67 -16.38 29.34
CA ASP A 4 3.45 -15.59 29.05
C ASP A 4 3.79 -14.16 28.66
N VAL A 5 5.07 -13.77 28.64
CA VAL A 5 5.54 -12.47 28.20
C VAL A 5 5.71 -12.48 26.69
N PHE A 6 4.84 -11.76 25.99
CA PHE A 6 4.81 -11.73 24.52
C PHE A 6 6.14 -11.25 23.91
N ALA A 7 6.79 -10.27 24.50
CA ALA A 7 8.09 -9.78 24.03
C ALA A 7 9.14 -10.91 23.88
N ASN A 8 9.07 -11.97 24.70
CA ASN A 8 9.94 -13.15 24.57
C ASN A 8 9.54 -14.09 23.41
N ARG A 9 8.39 -13.88 22.78
CA ARG A 9 7.94 -14.60 21.57
C ARG A 9 8.22 -13.81 20.29
N HIS A 10 8.27 -12.48 20.40
CA HIS A 10 8.53 -11.59 19.26
C HIS A 10 10.03 -11.34 19.05
N ILE A 11 10.78 -11.04 20.12
CA ILE A 11 12.22 -10.71 20.05
C ILE A 11 13.02 -12.00 19.92
N GLY A 12 13.81 -12.12 18.84
CA GLY A 12 14.55 -13.33 18.53
C GLY A 12 15.79 -13.57 19.38
N ILE A 13 16.37 -12.50 19.96
CA ILE A 13 17.59 -12.58 20.79
C ILE A 13 17.21 -12.85 22.24
N THR A 14 17.86 -13.84 22.84
CA THR A 14 17.68 -14.23 24.25
C THR A 14 18.79 -13.66 25.15
N GLU A 15 18.58 -13.71 26.47
CA GLU A 15 19.60 -13.31 27.47
C GLU A 15 20.89 -14.14 27.31
N ASN A 16 20.79 -15.38 26.84
CA ASN A 16 21.95 -16.26 26.66
C ASN A 16 22.80 -15.89 25.44
N ASP A 17 22.22 -15.22 24.45
CA ASP A 17 22.88 -14.82 23.21
C ASP A 17 23.70 -13.53 23.40
N LEU A 18 23.27 -12.65 24.33
CA LEU A 18 23.88 -11.34 24.56
C LEU A 18 25.41 -11.38 24.78
N PRO A 19 26.01 -12.28 25.62
CA PRO A 19 27.44 -12.27 25.85
C PRO A 19 28.26 -12.45 24.56
N LYS A 20 27.87 -13.38 23.68
CA LYS A 20 28.53 -13.62 22.40
C LYS A 20 28.47 -12.40 21.49
N MET A 21 27.29 -11.79 21.39
CA MET A 21 27.07 -10.64 20.52
C MET A 21 27.82 -9.39 21.01
N LEU A 22 27.77 -9.11 22.32
CA LEU A 22 28.46 -7.97 22.93
C LEU A 22 29.98 -8.09 22.84
N GLU A 23 30.53 -9.30 23.02
CA GLU A 23 31.97 -9.59 22.84
C GLU A 23 32.39 -9.30 21.38
N ARG A 24 31.60 -9.77 20.39
CA ARG A 24 31.89 -9.52 18.97
C ARG A 24 31.84 -8.04 18.60
N ILE A 25 30.93 -7.29 19.18
CA ILE A 25 30.78 -5.83 18.99
C ILE A 25 31.89 -5.05 19.72
N GLY A 26 32.42 -5.59 20.81
CA GLY A 26 33.47 -4.97 21.63
C GLY A 26 32.94 -4.01 22.70
N VAL A 27 31.74 -4.29 23.25
CA VAL A 27 31.12 -3.56 24.36
C VAL A 27 30.81 -4.50 25.54
N LYS A 28 30.68 -3.94 26.77
CA LYS A 28 30.44 -4.77 27.96
C LYS A 28 28.98 -5.05 28.22
N THR A 29 28.11 -4.12 27.87
CA THR A 29 26.66 -4.21 28.11
C THR A 29 25.86 -3.67 26.92
N LEU A 30 24.59 -4.07 26.81
CA LEU A 30 23.68 -3.53 25.81
C LEU A 30 23.46 -2.02 26.02
N ASP A 31 23.35 -1.58 27.26
CA ASP A 31 23.17 -0.15 27.54
C ASP A 31 24.40 0.67 27.14
N GLU A 32 25.63 0.14 27.28
CA GLU A 32 26.84 0.79 26.78
C GLU A 32 26.78 0.97 25.24
N LEU A 33 26.30 -0.03 24.51
CA LEU A 33 26.11 0.08 23.07
C LEU A 33 25.11 1.20 22.72
N ILE A 34 23.96 1.22 23.40
CA ILE A 34 22.92 2.21 23.19
C ILE A 34 23.40 3.63 23.51
N ASP A 35 24.10 3.79 24.64
CA ASP A 35 24.64 5.10 25.06
C ASP A 35 25.71 5.65 24.08
N LYS A 36 26.46 4.76 23.44
CA LYS A 36 27.42 5.14 22.41
C LYS A 36 26.79 5.36 21.03
N THR A 37 25.61 4.79 20.76
CA THR A 37 24.92 4.87 19.45
C THR A 37 24.00 6.07 19.36
N ILE A 38 23.19 6.34 20.41
CA ILE A 38 22.18 7.39 20.41
C ILE A 38 22.69 8.63 21.14
N PRO A 39 22.68 9.83 20.53
CA PRO A 39 23.11 11.06 21.19
C PRO A 39 22.36 11.33 22.50
N GLU A 40 23.08 11.63 23.57
CA GLU A 40 22.52 11.86 24.93
C GLU A 40 21.44 12.97 24.94
N LYS A 41 21.59 14.00 24.10
CA LYS A 41 20.67 15.16 24.05
C LYS A 41 19.24 14.80 23.63
N ILE A 42 19.04 13.70 22.94
CA ILE A 42 17.73 13.25 22.44
C ILE A 42 17.17 12.05 23.21
N ARG A 43 17.91 11.51 24.19
CA ARG A 43 17.48 10.35 24.98
C ARG A 43 16.25 10.68 25.84
N LEU A 44 15.25 9.80 25.82
CA LEU A 44 14.13 9.88 26.75
C LEU A 44 14.62 9.68 28.19
N LYS A 45 14.09 10.50 29.10
CA LYS A 45 14.48 10.48 30.53
C LYS A 45 13.61 9.55 31.39
N ALA A 46 12.50 9.08 30.81
CA ALA A 46 11.55 8.19 31.46
C ALA A 46 10.98 7.18 30.44
N PRO A 47 10.58 5.99 30.89
CA PRO A 47 9.87 5.03 30.05
C PRO A 47 8.60 5.62 29.42
N LEU A 48 8.16 5.06 28.31
CA LEU A 48 6.89 5.42 27.67
C LEU A 48 5.71 5.18 28.63
N ASN A 49 4.82 6.15 28.73
CA ASN A 49 3.60 6.03 29.55
C ASN A 49 2.53 5.26 28.79
N LEU A 50 2.72 3.96 28.65
CA LEU A 50 1.78 3.04 28.01
C LEU A 50 1.13 2.11 29.03
N PRO A 51 -0.06 1.55 28.74
CA PRO A 51 -0.65 0.51 29.59
C PRO A 51 0.29 -0.69 29.76
N PRO A 52 0.19 -1.44 30.89
CA PRO A 52 0.98 -2.65 31.10
C PRO A 52 0.80 -3.66 29.98
N ALA A 53 1.88 -4.35 29.60
CA ALA A 53 1.87 -5.38 28.55
C ALA A 53 0.84 -6.47 28.83
N MET A 54 0.14 -6.89 27.80
CA MET A 54 -0.83 -8.00 27.86
C MET A 54 -0.16 -9.30 27.42
N THR A 55 -0.57 -10.43 28.04
CA THR A 55 -0.30 -11.74 27.44
C THR A 55 -1.18 -11.95 26.21
N GLU A 56 -0.81 -12.87 25.31
CA GLU A 56 -1.64 -13.21 24.13
C GLU A 56 -3.09 -13.55 24.53
N ARG A 57 -3.28 -14.31 25.60
CA ARG A 57 -4.61 -14.66 26.12
C ARG A 57 -5.39 -13.41 26.58
N LYS A 58 -4.77 -12.53 27.36
CA LYS A 58 -5.43 -11.31 27.82
C LYS A 58 -5.76 -10.38 26.64
N PHE A 59 -4.88 -10.31 25.65
CA PHE A 59 -5.16 -9.54 24.44
C PHE A 59 -6.33 -10.13 23.65
N ALA A 60 -6.40 -11.47 23.48
CA ALA A 60 -7.52 -12.11 22.80
C ALA A 60 -8.87 -11.84 23.50
N GLU A 61 -8.88 -11.88 24.84
CA GLU A 61 -10.06 -11.50 25.64
C GLU A 61 -10.42 -10.02 25.45
N HIS A 62 -9.42 -9.14 25.45
CA HIS A 62 -9.59 -7.69 25.29
C HIS A 62 -10.13 -7.32 23.90
N ILE A 63 -9.50 -7.81 22.82
CA ILE A 63 -9.92 -7.51 21.45
C ILE A 63 -11.28 -8.13 21.13
N GLY A 64 -11.58 -9.31 21.69
CA GLY A 64 -12.90 -9.92 21.60
C GLY A 64 -13.99 -9.09 22.29
N LYS A 65 -13.67 -8.47 23.43
CA LYS A 65 -14.59 -7.52 24.10
C LYS A 65 -14.83 -6.28 23.23
N LEU A 66 -13.78 -5.70 22.63
CA LEU A 66 -13.94 -4.57 21.69
C LEU A 66 -14.79 -4.99 20.47
N ALA A 67 -14.51 -6.16 19.88
CA ALA A 67 -15.30 -6.70 18.79
C ALA A 67 -16.81 -6.79 19.13
N SER A 68 -17.15 -7.22 20.35
CA SER A 68 -18.55 -7.33 20.81
C SER A 68 -19.25 -5.99 21.01
N MET A 69 -18.53 -4.87 21.01
CA MET A 69 -19.12 -3.52 21.05
C MET A 69 -19.55 -3.04 19.66
N ASN A 70 -19.12 -3.69 18.59
CA ASN A 70 -19.57 -3.44 17.24
C ASN A 70 -20.88 -4.19 16.98
N LYS A 71 -21.82 -3.53 16.26
CA LYS A 71 -23.11 -4.12 15.86
C LYS A 71 -23.09 -4.35 14.37
N ILE A 72 -23.06 -5.60 13.94
CA ILE A 72 -23.07 -5.96 12.54
C ILE A 72 -24.51 -5.94 12.01
N TYR A 73 -24.89 -4.81 11.38
CA TYR A 73 -26.15 -4.69 10.67
C TYR A 73 -25.92 -4.92 9.17
N LYS A 74 -26.92 -5.44 8.48
CA LYS A 74 -26.87 -5.53 7.01
C LYS A 74 -26.83 -4.14 6.40
N SER A 75 -25.78 -3.84 5.65
CA SER A 75 -25.57 -2.48 5.15
C SER A 75 -25.79 -2.41 3.64
N TYR A 76 -26.83 -1.72 3.24
CA TYR A 76 -27.16 -1.42 1.84
C TYR A 76 -26.85 0.03 1.48
N ILE A 77 -25.93 0.66 2.19
CA ILE A 77 -25.55 2.07 1.96
C ILE A 77 -24.86 2.23 0.60
N GLY A 78 -24.08 1.26 0.18
CA GLY A 78 -23.30 1.32 -1.05
C GLY A 78 -22.21 2.41 -1.01
N THR A 79 -22.22 3.34 -1.94
CA THR A 79 -21.31 4.50 -1.98
C THR A 79 -19.83 4.08 -2.04
N GLY A 80 -19.52 3.01 -2.80
CA GLY A 80 -18.17 2.49 -3.00
C GLY A 80 -17.78 1.30 -2.12
N TRP A 81 -18.60 0.90 -1.13
CA TRP A 81 -18.42 -0.29 -0.30
C TRP A 81 -19.66 -1.17 -0.31
N TYR A 82 -19.46 -2.45 -0.56
CA TYR A 82 -20.52 -3.44 -0.74
C TYR A 82 -20.12 -4.73 -0.04
N ASP A 83 -21.08 -5.46 0.54
CA ASP A 83 -20.75 -6.75 1.11
C ASP A 83 -20.38 -7.75 0.01
N SER A 84 -19.35 -8.54 0.25
CA SER A 84 -18.76 -9.43 -0.74
C SER A 84 -18.36 -10.74 -0.07
N ILE A 85 -18.48 -11.84 -0.79
CA ILE A 85 -18.16 -13.17 -0.28
C ILE A 85 -16.71 -13.51 -0.63
N THR A 86 -15.82 -13.48 0.38
CA THR A 86 -14.47 -13.99 0.22
C THR A 86 -14.50 -15.51 0.16
N PRO A 87 -14.08 -16.17 -0.95
CA PRO A 87 -14.00 -17.61 -0.99
C PRO A 87 -13.06 -18.14 0.11
N ALA A 88 -13.51 -19.15 0.87
CA ALA A 88 -12.78 -19.69 2.02
C ALA A 88 -11.38 -20.17 1.65
N VAL A 89 -11.21 -20.72 0.44
CA VAL A 89 -9.90 -21.14 -0.08
C VAL A 89 -8.93 -19.99 -0.25
N ILE A 90 -9.42 -18.79 -0.61
CA ILE A 90 -8.62 -17.57 -0.75
C ILE A 90 -8.34 -16.99 0.65
N GLN A 91 -9.35 -16.88 1.50
CA GLN A 91 -9.17 -16.42 2.87
C GLN A 91 -8.07 -17.20 3.59
N ARG A 92 -8.19 -18.54 3.62
CA ARG A 92 -7.29 -19.43 4.34
C ARG A 92 -5.89 -19.50 3.73
N ASN A 93 -5.76 -19.54 2.40
CA ASN A 93 -4.49 -19.80 1.74
C ASN A 93 -3.79 -18.56 1.21
N VAL A 94 -4.40 -17.37 1.31
CA VAL A 94 -3.81 -16.09 0.91
C VAL A 94 -3.86 -15.09 2.05
N PHE A 95 -5.06 -14.69 2.49
CA PHE A 95 -5.22 -13.63 3.47
C PHE A 95 -4.65 -14.01 4.85
N GLU A 96 -4.86 -15.24 5.31
CA GLU A 96 -4.36 -15.78 6.58
C GLU A 96 -2.97 -16.44 6.46
N ASN A 97 -2.37 -16.46 5.27
CA ASN A 97 -1.14 -17.20 5.01
C ASN A 97 0.09 -16.28 5.03
N PRO A 98 1.05 -16.51 5.96
CA PRO A 98 2.23 -15.67 6.11
C PRO A 98 3.13 -15.63 4.87
N VAL A 99 3.14 -16.65 4.01
CA VAL A 99 3.90 -16.62 2.75
C VAL A 99 3.42 -15.47 1.85
N TRP A 100 2.13 -15.17 1.84
CA TRP A 100 1.56 -14.09 1.04
C TRP A 100 1.64 -12.73 1.72
N TYR A 101 1.27 -12.63 3.01
CA TYR A 101 1.20 -11.32 3.66
C TYR A 101 2.54 -10.82 4.21
N THR A 102 3.56 -11.65 4.42
CA THR A 102 4.87 -11.20 4.91
C THR A 102 5.84 -10.79 3.81
N SER A 103 5.51 -11.00 2.54
CA SER A 103 6.36 -10.65 1.41
C SER A 103 6.40 -9.14 1.18
N TYR A 104 7.50 -8.65 0.60
CA TYR A 104 7.66 -7.26 0.18
C TYR A 104 7.32 -7.06 -1.30
N THR A 105 7.44 -5.83 -1.78
CA THR A 105 7.36 -5.50 -3.20
C THR A 105 8.33 -6.39 -4.00
N PRO A 106 7.90 -7.00 -5.13
CA PRO A 106 8.68 -7.98 -5.85
C PRO A 106 9.83 -7.37 -6.69
N TYR A 107 10.69 -6.56 -6.06
CA TYR A 107 11.86 -5.96 -6.72
C TYR A 107 12.86 -7.02 -7.20
N GLN A 108 12.97 -8.13 -6.47
CA GLN A 108 13.83 -9.25 -6.83
C GLN A 108 12.99 -10.30 -7.55
N THR A 109 12.96 -10.14 -8.83
CA THR A 109 12.05 -10.82 -9.76
C THR A 109 12.16 -12.34 -9.70
N GLU A 110 13.39 -12.87 -9.62
CA GLU A 110 13.66 -14.31 -9.72
C GLU A 110 13.10 -15.12 -8.57
N ILE A 111 12.92 -14.51 -7.40
CA ILE A 111 12.37 -15.13 -6.19
C ILE A 111 10.95 -14.62 -5.86
N SER A 112 10.28 -14.05 -6.83
CA SER A 112 8.94 -13.44 -6.67
C SER A 112 8.00 -13.83 -7.82
N GLN A 113 8.28 -14.94 -8.50
CA GLN A 113 7.56 -15.34 -9.72
C GLN A 113 6.09 -15.68 -9.46
N GLY A 114 5.76 -16.21 -8.27
CA GLY A 114 4.39 -16.52 -7.89
C GLY A 114 3.55 -15.26 -7.65
N ARG A 115 4.06 -14.30 -6.87
CA ARG A 115 3.38 -13.01 -6.62
C ARG A 115 3.24 -12.19 -7.90
N LEU A 116 4.27 -12.16 -8.73
CA LEU A 116 4.21 -11.47 -10.03
C LEU A 116 3.18 -12.09 -10.95
N GLU A 117 3.06 -13.42 -10.96
CA GLU A 117 2.00 -14.13 -11.70
C GLU A 117 0.60 -13.78 -11.18
N ALA A 118 0.41 -13.74 -9.87
CA ALA A 118 -0.87 -13.35 -9.24
C ALA A 118 -1.26 -11.91 -9.57
N LEU A 119 -0.30 -10.97 -9.51
CA LEU A 119 -0.53 -9.57 -9.88
C LEU A 119 -0.81 -9.39 -11.38
N LEU A 120 -0.21 -10.20 -12.24
CA LEU A 120 -0.55 -10.20 -13.68
C LEU A 120 -1.97 -10.72 -13.92
N ASN A 121 -2.46 -11.68 -13.12
CA ASN A 121 -3.87 -12.07 -13.17
C ASN A 121 -4.78 -10.87 -12.84
N PHE A 122 -4.48 -10.14 -11.77
CA PHE A 122 -5.22 -8.93 -11.40
C PHE A 122 -5.25 -7.89 -12.54
N GLN A 123 -4.09 -7.57 -13.13
CA GLN A 123 -4.01 -6.64 -14.27
C GLN A 123 -4.85 -7.11 -15.45
N THR A 124 -4.84 -8.43 -15.73
CA THR A 124 -5.63 -9.01 -16.83
C THR A 124 -7.13 -8.89 -16.55
N VAL A 125 -7.57 -9.15 -15.30
CA VAL A 125 -8.97 -8.97 -14.89
C VAL A 125 -9.43 -7.53 -15.12
N VAL A 126 -8.64 -6.57 -14.68
CA VAL A 126 -8.96 -5.14 -14.85
C VAL A 126 -9.00 -4.76 -16.35
N SER A 127 -7.97 -5.15 -17.11
CA SER A 127 -7.92 -4.87 -18.57
C SER A 127 -9.12 -5.46 -19.31
N ASP A 128 -9.48 -6.69 -19.00
CA ASP A 128 -10.60 -7.38 -19.67
C ASP A 128 -11.96 -6.76 -19.29
N LEU A 129 -12.21 -6.52 -18.02
CA LEU A 129 -13.49 -5.97 -17.57
C LEU A 129 -13.69 -4.53 -18.04
N THR A 130 -12.63 -3.71 -18.05
CA THR A 130 -12.69 -2.32 -18.53
C THR A 130 -12.57 -2.18 -20.05
N ALA A 131 -12.17 -3.24 -20.75
CA ALA A 131 -11.78 -3.24 -22.17
C ALA A 131 -10.63 -2.25 -22.47
N MET A 132 -9.71 -2.07 -21.52
CA MET A 132 -8.52 -1.23 -21.65
C MET A 132 -7.27 -2.09 -21.89
N PRO A 133 -6.35 -1.69 -22.78
CA PRO A 133 -5.18 -2.52 -23.13
C PRO A 133 -4.13 -2.61 -22.03
N LEU A 134 -4.16 -1.70 -21.04
CA LEU A 134 -3.14 -1.61 -19.99
C LEU A 134 -3.78 -1.26 -18.65
N ALA A 135 -3.49 -2.05 -17.65
CA ALA A 135 -3.81 -1.75 -16.24
C ALA A 135 -2.53 -1.80 -15.39
N ASN A 136 -2.54 -1.10 -14.24
CA ASN A 136 -1.52 -1.26 -13.21
C ASN A 136 -1.85 -2.43 -12.26
N CYS A 137 -0.94 -2.75 -11.35
CA CYS A 137 -1.12 -3.84 -10.39
C CYS A 137 -1.70 -3.41 -9.04
N SER A 138 -2.25 -2.28 -8.91
CA SER A 138 -3.17 -1.62 -7.97
C SER A 138 -2.75 -0.22 -7.56
N LEU A 139 -3.71 0.53 -7.01
CA LEU A 139 -3.54 1.77 -6.28
C LEU A 139 -4.05 1.61 -4.84
N LEU A 140 -4.05 2.72 -4.07
CA LEU A 140 -4.33 2.68 -2.63
C LEU A 140 -5.82 2.52 -2.33
N ASP A 141 -6.66 3.37 -2.90
CA ASP A 141 -8.12 3.34 -2.85
C ASP A 141 -8.74 4.07 -4.05
N GLU A 142 -10.06 4.03 -4.19
CA GLU A 142 -10.78 4.61 -5.32
C GLU A 142 -10.61 6.13 -5.43
N ALA A 143 -10.69 6.85 -4.30
CA ALA A 143 -10.51 8.31 -4.29
C ALA A 143 -9.09 8.74 -4.65
N THR A 144 -8.08 7.99 -4.23
CA THR A 144 -6.69 8.19 -4.64
C THR A 144 -6.52 7.93 -6.15
N ALA A 145 -7.17 6.90 -6.68
CA ALA A 145 -7.15 6.61 -8.12
C ALA A 145 -7.81 7.73 -8.93
N ALA A 146 -8.91 8.30 -8.44
CA ALA A 146 -9.55 9.48 -9.05
C ALA A 146 -8.62 10.69 -9.10
N ALA A 147 -7.89 10.96 -8.02
CA ALA A 147 -6.93 12.05 -7.96
C ALA A 147 -5.70 11.81 -8.86
N GLU A 148 -5.23 10.57 -8.98
CA GLU A 148 -4.18 10.20 -9.92
C GLU A 148 -4.65 10.36 -11.39
N ALA A 149 -5.93 10.08 -11.69
CA ALA A 149 -6.51 10.32 -13.02
C ALA A 149 -6.47 11.81 -13.38
N ALA A 150 -6.83 12.70 -12.44
CA ALA A 150 -6.75 14.14 -12.62
C ALA A 150 -5.31 14.59 -12.93
N THR A 151 -4.34 14.13 -12.13
CA THR A 151 -2.91 14.43 -12.31
C THR A 151 -2.38 13.91 -13.66
N MET A 152 -2.75 12.69 -14.05
CA MET A 152 -2.36 12.10 -15.32
C MET A 152 -2.93 12.87 -16.51
N MET A 153 -4.22 13.26 -16.47
CA MET A 153 -4.82 14.07 -17.53
C MET A 153 -4.15 15.44 -17.67
N LEU A 154 -3.77 16.07 -16.55
CA LEU A 154 -2.98 17.32 -16.57
C LEU A 154 -1.64 17.13 -17.30
N ALA A 155 -0.94 16.02 -17.04
CA ALA A 155 0.32 15.69 -17.70
C ALA A 155 0.16 15.35 -19.19
N LEU A 156 -1.00 14.84 -19.60
CA LEU A 156 -1.32 14.49 -21.00
C LEU A 156 -1.80 15.66 -21.86
N ARG A 157 -1.84 16.89 -21.33
CA ARG A 157 -2.22 18.08 -22.10
C ARG A 157 -1.31 18.23 -23.33
N SER A 158 -1.94 18.59 -24.46
CA SER A 158 -1.21 18.98 -25.67
C SER A 158 -0.36 20.23 -25.44
N ARG A 159 0.66 20.43 -26.28
CA ARG A 159 1.49 21.65 -26.22
C ARG A 159 0.67 22.94 -26.36
N ALA A 160 -0.43 22.89 -27.13
CA ALA A 160 -1.34 24.02 -27.30
C ALA A 160 -2.08 24.32 -25.99
N GLN A 161 -2.62 23.31 -25.33
CA GLN A 161 -3.29 23.44 -24.03
C GLN A 161 -2.35 23.95 -22.94
N GLN A 162 -1.12 23.43 -22.91
CA GLN A 162 -0.09 23.91 -21.94
C GLN A 162 0.25 25.40 -22.15
N LYS A 163 0.40 25.84 -23.41
CA LYS A 163 0.65 27.25 -23.73
C LYS A 163 -0.56 28.16 -23.42
N ALA A 164 -1.78 27.63 -23.57
CA ALA A 164 -3.01 28.34 -23.26
C ALA A 164 -3.29 28.40 -21.76
N GLY A 165 -2.50 27.67 -20.93
CA GLY A 165 -2.72 27.58 -19.48
C GLY A 165 -3.97 26.78 -19.10
N ALA A 166 -4.39 25.82 -19.94
CA ALA A 166 -5.56 24.99 -19.65
C ALA A 166 -5.36 24.24 -18.33
N ASN A 167 -6.14 24.58 -17.31
CA ASN A 167 -6.01 24.04 -15.94
C ASN A 167 -7.35 23.63 -15.31
N THR A 168 -8.45 23.68 -16.06
CA THR A 168 -9.77 23.31 -15.56
C THR A 168 -10.02 21.82 -15.77
N LEU A 169 -10.32 21.12 -14.67
CA LEU A 169 -10.85 19.77 -14.63
C LEU A 169 -12.34 19.80 -14.38
N PHE A 170 -13.13 19.27 -15.30
CA PHE A 170 -14.55 19.06 -15.04
C PHE A 170 -14.77 17.74 -14.31
N VAL A 171 -15.60 17.77 -13.28
CA VAL A 171 -16.03 16.59 -12.53
C VAL A 171 -17.55 16.57 -12.48
N ASP A 172 -18.17 15.47 -12.91
CA ASP A 172 -19.62 15.32 -12.83
C ASP A 172 -20.07 15.38 -11.36
N ARG A 173 -21.20 16.07 -11.09
CA ARG A 173 -21.74 16.19 -9.73
C ARG A 173 -22.21 14.87 -9.13
N GLU A 174 -22.45 13.87 -9.98
CA GLU A 174 -22.88 12.52 -9.58
C GLU A 174 -21.70 11.55 -9.35
N ILE A 175 -20.48 12.06 -9.12
CA ILE A 175 -19.38 11.25 -8.59
C ILE A 175 -19.55 11.02 -7.08
N PHE A 176 -18.95 9.98 -6.52
CA PHE A 176 -18.94 9.78 -5.08
C PHE A 176 -18.31 10.99 -4.35
N PRO A 177 -18.94 11.50 -3.27
CA PRO A 177 -18.44 12.69 -2.55
C PRO A 177 -17.02 12.58 -2.05
N GLN A 178 -16.62 11.41 -1.55
CA GLN A 178 -15.26 11.15 -1.07
C GLN A 178 -14.24 11.23 -2.21
N ASN A 179 -14.57 10.78 -3.42
CA ASN A 179 -13.68 10.87 -4.58
C ASN A 179 -13.48 12.34 -4.98
N LEU A 180 -14.55 13.13 -5.01
CA LEU A 180 -14.47 14.57 -5.27
C LEU A 180 -13.61 15.31 -4.24
N ALA A 181 -13.73 14.96 -2.96
CA ALA A 181 -12.97 15.60 -1.89
C ALA A 181 -11.45 15.38 -2.06
N VAL A 182 -11.04 14.14 -2.34
CA VAL A 182 -9.61 13.83 -2.56
C VAL A 182 -9.10 14.46 -3.87
N ILE A 183 -9.91 14.48 -4.94
CA ILE A 183 -9.59 15.21 -6.19
C ILE A 183 -9.29 16.68 -5.85
N ARG A 184 -10.15 17.36 -5.08
CA ARG A 184 -9.96 18.76 -4.68
C ARG A 184 -8.66 18.96 -3.90
N THR A 185 -8.40 18.11 -2.91
CA THR A 185 -7.17 18.19 -2.10
C THR A 185 -5.91 18.06 -2.98
N ARG A 186 -5.92 17.15 -3.96
CA ARG A 186 -4.79 16.92 -4.87
C ARG A 186 -4.69 17.98 -5.98
N ALA A 187 -5.79 18.59 -6.37
CA ALA A 187 -5.87 19.64 -7.39
C ALA A 187 -5.20 20.96 -6.95
N ILE A 188 -5.43 21.36 -5.69
CA ILE A 188 -4.94 22.65 -5.16
C ILE A 188 -3.44 22.87 -5.40
N PRO A 189 -2.52 21.99 -4.97
CA PRO A 189 -1.09 22.22 -5.14
C PRO A 189 -0.61 22.16 -6.60
N GLN A 190 -1.41 21.60 -7.49
CA GLN A 190 -1.11 21.50 -8.92
C GLN A 190 -1.70 22.65 -9.73
N GLY A 191 -2.40 23.57 -9.10
CA GLY A 191 -3.07 24.69 -9.75
C GLY A 191 -4.22 24.26 -10.66
N ILE A 192 -4.84 23.09 -10.39
CA ILE A 192 -6.01 22.61 -11.10
C ILE A 192 -7.26 23.27 -10.52
N GLU A 193 -8.06 23.90 -11.39
CA GLU A 193 -9.40 24.37 -11.06
C GLU A 193 -10.41 23.23 -11.25
N VAL A 194 -11.08 22.82 -10.18
CA VAL A 194 -12.08 21.75 -10.23
C VAL A 194 -13.47 22.37 -10.42
N LYS A 195 -14.04 22.19 -11.61
CA LYS A 195 -15.41 22.62 -11.95
C LYS A 195 -16.37 21.45 -11.83
N VAL A 196 -17.31 21.55 -10.89
CA VAL A 196 -18.34 20.53 -10.68
C VAL A 196 -19.65 20.94 -11.34
N GLY A 197 -20.28 20.03 -12.09
CA GLY A 197 -21.52 20.33 -12.80
C GLY A 197 -22.20 19.10 -13.39
N ASP A 198 -23.24 19.29 -14.18
CA ASP A 198 -23.87 18.23 -14.96
C ASP A 198 -23.13 18.06 -16.27
N TYR A 199 -22.71 16.84 -16.61
CA TYR A 199 -22.00 16.57 -17.84
C TYR A 199 -22.82 16.90 -19.11
N LYS A 200 -24.17 16.87 -19.01
CA LYS A 200 -25.08 17.22 -20.09
C LYS A 200 -25.04 18.70 -20.44
N GLU A 201 -24.76 19.55 -19.44
CA GLU A 201 -24.69 20.99 -19.55
C GLU A 201 -23.29 21.54 -19.82
N LEU A 202 -22.25 20.65 -19.85
CA LEU A 202 -20.87 21.09 -20.03
C LEU A 202 -20.65 21.71 -21.43
N GLU A 203 -20.25 22.97 -21.40
CA GLU A 203 -19.64 23.64 -22.56
C GLU A 203 -18.09 23.49 -22.49
N PHE A 204 -17.52 22.93 -23.54
CA PHE A 204 -16.08 22.72 -23.62
C PHE A 204 -15.37 24.01 -24.02
N THR A 205 -14.77 24.67 -23.04
CA THR A 205 -13.93 25.85 -23.23
C THR A 205 -12.45 25.45 -23.34
N PRO A 206 -11.57 26.26 -23.94
CA PRO A 206 -10.15 25.90 -24.18
C PRO A 206 -9.32 25.65 -22.92
N ASP A 207 -9.78 26.08 -21.75
CA ASP A 207 -9.18 25.87 -20.45
C ASP A 207 -9.48 24.48 -19.85
N VAL A 208 -10.51 23.78 -20.32
CA VAL A 208 -10.86 22.44 -19.85
C VAL A 208 -9.90 21.41 -20.50
N PHE A 209 -9.11 20.72 -19.66
CA PHE A 209 -8.18 19.71 -20.16
C PHE A 209 -8.69 18.27 -20.01
N GLY A 210 -9.62 18.04 -19.10
CA GLY A 210 -10.11 16.70 -18.80
C GLY A 210 -11.44 16.69 -18.07
N CYS A 211 -12.11 15.54 -18.11
CA CYS A 211 -13.41 15.30 -17.50
C CYS A 211 -13.39 13.98 -16.70
N ILE A 212 -14.05 13.96 -15.54
CA ILE A 212 -14.29 12.74 -14.76
C ILE A 212 -15.80 12.51 -14.64
N VAL A 213 -16.25 11.30 -14.98
CA VAL A 213 -17.64 10.82 -14.82
C VAL A 213 -17.64 9.47 -14.10
N GLN A 214 -18.79 9.06 -13.54
CA GLN A 214 -18.92 7.80 -12.80
C GLN A 214 -19.98 6.87 -13.44
N TYR A 215 -19.71 5.55 -13.47
CA TYR A 215 -20.49 4.56 -14.20
C TYR A 215 -20.62 3.23 -13.43
N PRO A 216 -21.80 2.87 -12.84
CA PRO A 216 -22.95 3.74 -12.59
C PRO A 216 -22.60 4.92 -11.69
N ASN A 217 -23.41 5.98 -11.75
CA ASN A 217 -23.15 7.19 -10.97
C ASN A 217 -23.54 7.04 -9.49
N ASN A 218 -23.26 8.06 -8.68
CA ASN A 218 -23.52 8.09 -7.23
C ASN A 218 -25.00 7.87 -6.85
N SER A 219 -25.94 8.23 -7.72
CA SER A 219 -27.38 7.96 -7.55
C SER A 219 -27.79 6.59 -8.08
N GLY A 220 -26.88 5.79 -8.63
CA GLY A 220 -27.12 4.48 -9.22
C GLY A 220 -27.55 4.51 -10.68
N ASN A 221 -27.61 5.68 -11.34
CA ASN A 221 -27.97 5.76 -12.75
C ASN A 221 -26.86 5.23 -13.66
N ILE A 222 -27.26 4.49 -14.69
CA ILE A 222 -26.42 4.13 -15.82
C ILE A 222 -26.65 5.15 -16.92
N GLU A 223 -25.67 5.98 -17.18
CA GLU A 223 -25.71 7.01 -18.22
C GLU A 223 -24.97 6.52 -19.50
N ASP A 224 -25.40 6.98 -20.64
CA ASP A 224 -24.72 6.75 -21.92
C ASP A 224 -23.72 7.88 -22.22
N TYR A 225 -22.46 7.64 -21.94
CA TYR A 225 -21.40 8.64 -22.11
C TYR A 225 -20.75 8.67 -23.49
N ARG A 226 -21.24 7.91 -24.50
CA ARG A 226 -20.63 7.84 -25.85
C ARG A 226 -20.56 9.22 -26.52
N GLU A 227 -21.70 9.91 -26.66
CA GLU A 227 -21.76 11.25 -27.26
C GLU A 227 -20.96 12.28 -26.46
N PHE A 228 -21.01 12.20 -25.11
CA PHE A 228 -20.22 13.08 -24.26
C PHE A 228 -18.72 12.90 -24.50
N THR A 229 -18.24 11.65 -24.60
CA THR A 229 -16.83 11.33 -24.86
C THR A 229 -16.38 11.82 -26.25
N GLU A 230 -17.21 11.65 -27.28
CA GLU A 230 -16.91 12.17 -28.62
C GLU A 230 -16.79 13.70 -28.60
N ARG A 231 -17.67 14.40 -27.93
CA ARG A 231 -17.63 15.87 -27.76
C ARG A 231 -16.39 16.32 -27.00
N ALA A 232 -16.03 15.62 -25.93
CA ALA A 232 -14.82 15.89 -25.14
C ALA A 232 -13.57 15.74 -25.99
N HIS A 233 -13.46 14.65 -26.73
CA HIS A 233 -12.32 14.41 -27.62
C HIS A 233 -12.24 15.44 -28.77
N ALA A 234 -13.37 15.83 -29.34
CA ALA A 234 -13.40 16.89 -30.36
C ALA A 234 -12.89 18.23 -29.83
N ALA A 235 -13.07 18.49 -28.53
CA ALA A 235 -12.52 19.65 -27.84
C ALA A 235 -11.06 19.47 -27.34
N GLY A 236 -10.47 18.29 -27.54
CA GLY A 236 -9.13 17.94 -27.08
C GLY A 236 -9.04 17.57 -25.60
N CYS A 237 -10.17 17.35 -24.92
CA CYS A 237 -10.24 16.93 -23.53
C CYS A 237 -10.10 15.41 -23.39
N LYS A 238 -9.50 14.97 -22.27
CA LYS A 238 -9.45 13.55 -21.88
C LYS A 238 -10.65 13.19 -21.02
N VAL A 239 -11.10 11.93 -21.09
CA VAL A 239 -12.22 11.41 -20.30
C VAL A 239 -11.74 10.27 -19.41
N ALA A 240 -11.86 10.46 -18.10
CA ALA A 240 -11.65 9.43 -17.10
C ALA A 240 -12.99 8.97 -16.50
N VAL A 241 -13.11 7.67 -16.31
CA VAL A 241 -14.36 7.03 -15.86
C VAL A 241 -14.10 6.27 -14.58
N ASP A 242 -14.80 6.66 -13.52
CA ASP A 242 -14.92 5.90 -12.29
C ASP A 242 -15.96 4.80 -12.48
N ALA A 243 -15.54 3.54 -12.56
CA ALA A 243 -16.45 2.47 -12.92
C ALA A 243 -16.54 1.37 -11.86
N ASP A 244 -17.76 0.94 -11.54
CA ASP A 244 -17.99 -0.23 -10.71
C ASP A 244 -17.57 -1.49 -11.47
N ILE A 245 -16.54 -2.18 -10.99
CA ILE A 245 -15.94 -3.32 -11.68
C ILE A 245 -16.91 -4.51 -11.85
N MET A 246 -17.85 -4.73 -10.91
CA MET A 246 -18.82 -5.81 -10.97
C MET A 246 -19.89 -5.53 -12.03
N SER A 247 -20.32 -4.29 -12.17
CA SER A 247 -21.29 -3.88 -13.18
C SER A 247 -20.79 -4.13 -14.62
N LEU A 248 -19.46 -4.02 -14.82
CA LEU A 248 -18.83 -4.23 -16.13
C LEU A 248 -18.91 -5.68 -16.64
N ALA A 249 -19.31 -6.62 -15.80
CA ALA A 249 -19.67 -7.97 -16.27
C ALA A 249 -20.94 -7.96 -17.15
N LEU A 250 -21.82 -6.97 -16.98
CA LEU A 250 -23.09 -6.84 -17.72
C LEU A 250 -23.17 -5.61 -18.61
N LEU A 251 -22.45 -4.52 -18.28
CA LEU A 251 -22.49 -3.24 -18.98
C LEU A 251 -21.38 -3.13 -20.03
N VAL A 252 -21.63 -2.38 -21.09
CA VAL A 252 -20.61 -2.02 -22.09
C VAL A 252 -19.45 -1.33 -21.38
N PRO A 253 -18.23 -1.86 -21.46
CA PRO A 253 -17.10 -1.31 -20.71
C PRO A 253 -16.63 0.02 -21.29
N PRO A 254 -16.10 0.92 -20.44
CA PRO A 254 -15.67 2.26 -20.86
C PRO A 254 -14.63 2.29 -21.98
N GLY A 255 -13.76 1.28 -22.06
CA GLY A 255 -12.78 1.18 -23.15
C GLY A 255 -13.39 1.05 -24.54
N GLU A 256 -14.57 0.41 -24.66
CA GLU A 256 -15.27 0.22 -25.94
C GLU A 256 -15.92 1.51 -26.48
N TRP A 257 -16.25 2.46 -25.61
CA TRP A 257 -16.82 3.74 -26.03
C TRP A 257 -15.85 4.92 -25.89
N GLY A 258 -14.56 4.61 -25.74
CA GLY A 258 -13.50 5.58 -25.97
C GLY A 258 -12.94 6.27 -24.74
N ALA A 259 -13.21 5.82 -23.53
CA ALA A 259 -12.55 6.35 -22.33
C ALA A 259 -11.02 6.38 -22.49
N ASP A 260 -10.37 7.41 -21.96
CA ASP A 260 -8.90 7.51 -21.93
C ASP A 260 -8.32 6.81 -20.68
N ILE A 261 -9.05 6.88 -19.58
CA ILE A 261 -8.70 6.30 -18.28
C ILE A 261 -9.95 5.65 -17.69
N VAL A 262 -9.80 4.49 -17.08
CA VAL A 262 -10.84 3.82 -16.28
C VAL A 262 -10.24 3.46 -14.94
N PHE A 263 -10.88 3.86 -13.85
CA PHE A 263 -10.44 3.58 -12.49
C PHE A 263 -11.63 3.22 -11.60
N GLY A 264 -11.36 2.71 -10.41
CA GLY A 264 -12.37 2.35 -9.44
C GLY A 264 -11.82 1.43 -8.35
N SER A 265 -12.71 0.78 -7.60
CA SER A 265 -12.36 -0.18 -6.57
C SER A 265 -12.57 -1.63 -7.02
N THR A 266 -11.68 -2.54 -6.61
CA THR A 266 -11.90 -3.99 -6.76
C THR A 266 -12.46 -4.63 -5.49
N GLN A 267 -12.96 -3.85 -4.53
CA GLN A 267 -13.49 -4.34 -3.26
C GLN A 267 -14.58 -5.42 -3.46
N ARG A 268 -15.44 -5.28 -4.48
CA ARG A 268 -16.49 -6.24 -4.83
C ARG A 268 -15.98 -7.60 -5.31
N LEU A 269 -14.69 -7.77 -5.55
CA LEU A 269 -14.08 -9.03 -5.94
C LEU A 269 -13.54 -9.79 -4.72
N GLY A 270 -14.42 -10.09 -3.76
CA GLY A 270 -14.13 -10.92 -2.60
C GLY A 270 -13.30 -10.24 -1.50
N ILE A 271 -13.27 -8.91 -1.42
CA ILE A 271 -12.57 -8.18 -0.36
C ILE A 271 -13.60 -7.68 0.66
N PRO A 272 -13.44 -7.95 1.97
CA PRO A 272 -14.30 -7.40 3.01
C PRO A 272 -14.29 -5.87 3.06
N MET A 273 -15.34 -5.27 3.63
CA MET A 273 -15.46 -3.81 3.74
C MET A 273 -14.45 -3.16 4.72
N PHE A 274 -14.03 -3.88 5.76
CA PHE A 274 -12.98 -3.47 6.71
C PHE A 274 -13.12 -2.05 7.27
N TYR A 275 -14.34 -1.59 7.50
CA TYR A 275 -14.61 -0.22 7.95
C TYR A 275 -13.98 0.87 7.03
N GLY A 276 -13.93 0.57 5.73
CA GLY A 276 -13.44 1.47 4.70
C GLY A 276 -12.17 1.02 3.97
N GLY A 277 -11.42 0.09 4.52
CA GLY A 277 -10.21 -0.42 3.89
C GLY A 277 -9.33 -1.28 4.82
N PRO A 278 -8.28 -1.93 4.25
CA PRO A 278 -7.72 -1.72 2.92
C PRO A 278 -8.58 -2.35 1.79
N SER A 279 -8.57 -1.70 0.61
CA SER A 279 -9.12 -2.23 -0.62
C SER A 279 -8.15 -1.92 -1.77
N ALA A 280 -8.12 -2.76 -2.82
CA ALA A 280 -7.29 -2.50 -3.98
C ALA A 280 -8.07 -1.66 -4.99
N ALA A 281 -7.64 -0.43 -5.25
CA ALA A 281 -8.12 0.32 -6.39
C ALA A 281 -7.45 -0.16 -7.67
N TYR A 282 -8.13 -0.03 -8.79
CA TYR A 282 -7.57 -0.30 -10.10
C TYR A 282 -7.45 0.98 -10.93
N PHE A 283 -6.57 0.93 -11.91
CA PHE A 283 -6.34 2.01 -12.86
C PHE A 283 -5.93 1.43 -14.20
N ALA A 284 -6.69 1.73 -15.23
CA ALA A 284 -6.46 1.25 -16.59
C ALA A 284 -6.46 2.40 -17.59
N THR A 285 -5.69 2.27 -18.68
CA THR A 285 -5.53 3.32 -19.67
C THR A 285 -5.16 2.76 -21.05
N ARG A 286 -5.06 3.63 -22.03
CA ARG A 286 -4.62 3.32 -23.39
C ARG A 286 -3.11 3.04 -23.43
N ASP A 287 -2.64 2.21 -24.37
CA ASP A 287 -1.22 1.87 -24.52
C ASP A 287 -0.34 3.11 -24.78
N GLU A 288 -0.85 4.10 -25.49
CA GLU A 288 -0.14 5.34 -25.78
C GLU A 288 0.23 6.14 -24.53
N TYR A 289 -0.47 5.94 -23.41
CA TYR A 289 -0.24 6.62 -22.14
C TYR A 289 0.57 5.80 -21.12
N LYS A 290 1.12 4.66 -21.50
CA LYS A 290 1.85 3.74 -20.61
C LYS A 290 3.02 4.37 -19.83
N ARG A 291 3.56 5.49 -20.26
CA ARG A 291 4.62 6.21 -19.56
C ARG A 291 4.10 7.19 -18.50
N ASN A 292 2.79 7.45 -18.49
CA ASN A 292 2.14 8.39 -17.58
C ASN A 292 1.25 7.70 -16.54
N ILE A 293 0.97 6.39 -16.69
CA ILE A 293 0.14 5.64 -15.74
C ILE A 293 0.79 5.62 -14.34
N PRO A 294 0.05 5.92 -13.26
CA PRO A 294 0.56 5.82 -11.90
C PRO A 294 0.67 4.35 -11.46
N GLY A 295 1.45 4.11 -10.41
CA GLY A 295 1.61 2.78 -9.81
C GLY A 295 2.49 1.84 -10.64
N ARG A 296 2.57 0.60 -10.18
CA ARG A 296 3.44 -0.43 -10.77
C ARG A 296 2.74 -1.20 -11.87
N ILE A 297 3.53 -1.69 -12.81
CA ILE A 297 3.07 -2.54 -13.91
C ILE A 297 3.89 -3.83 -13.86
N ILE A 298 3.19 -4.96 -13.94
CA ILE A 298 3.82 -6.26 -14.13
C ILE A 298 3.77 -6.58 -15.63
N GLY A 299 4.84 -7.19 -16.13
CA GLY A 299 4.93 -7.61 -17.53
C GLY A 299 5.68 -8.93 -17.67
N LEU A 300 5.56 -9.52 -18.83
CA LEU A 300 6.32 -10.70 -19.22
C LEU A 300 7.73 -10.30 -19.67
N SER A 301 8.68 -11.21 -19.47
CA SER A 301 10.02 -11.18 -20.06
C SER A 301 10.52 -12.61 -20.29
N LYS A 302 11.79 -12.74 -20.63
CA LYS A 302 12.50 -14.01 -20.70
C LYS A 302 13.70 -13.98 -19.77
N ASP A 303 14.04 -15.12 -19.22
CA ASP A 303 15.29 -15.25 -18.50
C ASP A 303 16.48 -15.52 -19.46
N LYS A 304 17.68 -15.59 -18.91
CA LYS A 304 18.94 -15.84 -19.65
C LYS A 304 18.87 -17.03 -20.63
N TYR A 305 18.05 -18.04 -20.34
CA TYR A 305 17.89 -19.24 -21.16
C TYR A 305 16.65 -19.24 -22.03
N GLY A 306 15.89 -18.11 -22.07
CA GLY A 306 14.70 -17.94 -22.92
C GLY A 306 13.40 -18.43 -22.30
N LYS A 307 13.40 -18.87 -21.03
CA LYS A 307 12.18 -19.24 -20.31
C LYS A 307 11.36 -17.98 -20.02
N ILE A 308 10.06 -18.04 -20.28
CA ILE A 308 9.13 -16.94 -19.97
C ILE A 308 9.07 -16.74 -18.45
N CYS A 309 9.14 -15.51 -18.04
CA CYS A 309 9.10 -15.09 -16.65
C CYS A 309 8.35 -13.77 -16.49
N TYR A 310 8.02 -13.43 -15.24
CA TYR A 310 7.31 -12.21 -14.88
C TYR A 310 8.26 -11.21 -14.24
N ARG A 311 8.00 -9.90 -14.38
CA ARG A 311 8.80 -8.84 -13.78
C ARG A 311 8.00 -7.56 -13.58
N MET A 312 8.49 -6.65 -12.72
CA MET A 312 8.01 -5.28 -12.71
C MET A 312 8.58 -4.53 -13.94
N ALA A 313 7.68 -3.92 -14.73
CA ALA A 313 8.01 -3.24 -15.97
C ALA A 313 8.02 -1.71 -15.82
N LEU A 314 8.78 -1.02 -16.68
CA LEU A 314 8.83 0.44 -16.76
C LEU A 314 9.11 1.14 -15.41
N GLN A 315 9.97 0.58 -14.58
CA GLN A 315 10.30 1.11 -13.24
C GLN A 315 10.93 2.50 -13.28
N THR A 316 11.47 2.92 -14.45
CA THR A 316 12.04 4.26 -14.63
C THR A 316 11.04 5.40 -14.46
N ARG A 317 9.72 5.14 -14.31
CA ARG A 317 8.67 6.12 -13.99
C ARG A 317 8.53 6.33 -12.47
N GLU A 318 9.02 5.39 -11.66
CA GLU A 318 8.75 5.34 -10.23
C GLU A 318 9.66 6.27 -9.42
N GLN A 319 9.21 6.66 -8.23
CA GLN A 319 9.83 7.65 -7.37
C GLN A 319 11.22 7.24 -6.85
N HIS A 320 11.50 5.95 -6.68
CA HIS A 320 12.83 5.48 -6.24
C HIS A 320 13.93 5.68 -7.30
N ILE A 321 13.55 5.91 -8.56
CA ILE A 321 14.49 6.22 -9.67
C ILE A 321 14.42 7.70 -10.06
N LYS A 322 13.21 8.23 -10.28
CA LYS A 322 13.00 9.59 -10.83
C LYS A 322 12.91 10.69 -9.76
N ARG A 323 12.74 10.35 -8.48
CA ARG A 323 12.66 11.30 -7.37
C ARG A 323 11.58 12.37 -7.64
N GLU A 324 11.95 13.66 -7.64
CA GLU A 324 11.07 14.82 -7.94
C GLU A 324 10.42 14.78 -9.34
N LYS A 325 10.96 14.00 -10.27
CA LYS A 325 10.44 13.83 -11.65
C LYS A 325 9.60 12.57 -11.83
N ALA A 326 9.23 11.88 -10.74
CA ALA A 326 8.42 10.68 -10.81
C ALA A 326 7.00 10.98 -11.31
N THR A 327 6.36 9.99 -11.91
CA THR A 327 4.97 10.07 -12.38
C THR A 327 3.99 10.26 -11.21
N SER A 328 4.32 9.68 -10.05
CA SER A 328 3.49 9.69 -8.83
C SER A 328 4.40 9.44 -7.61
N ASN A 329 3.93 9.76 -6.39
CA ASN A 329 4.62 9.42 -5.16
C ASN A 329 4.29 8.03 -4.62
N ILE A 330 3.51 7.22 -5.33
CA ILE A 330 3.09 5.90 -4.89
C ILE A 330 4.32 4.97 -4.77
N CYS A 331 4.56 4.48 -3.56
CA CYS A 331 5.58 3.47 -3.25
C CYS A 331 4.91 2.15 -2.84
N THR A 332 4.01 2.20 -1.86
CA THR A 332 3.22 1.07 -1.38
C THR A 332 1.90 1.00 -2.14
N ALA A 333 1.55 -0.18 -2.66
CA ALA A 333 0.25 -0.48 -3.28
C ALA A 333 -0.52 -1.51 -2.43
N GLN A 334 -1.77 -1.77 -2.74
CA GLN A 334 -2.59 -2.78 -2.03
C GLN A 334 -2.41 -4.16 -2.67
N ALA A 335 -1.19 -4.69 -2.65
CA ALA A 335 -0.81 -5.88 -3.40
C ALA A 335 -1.51 -7.17 -2.92
N LEU A 336 -1.66 -7.37 -1.61
CA LEU A 336 -2.36 -8.54 -1.06
C LEU A 336 -3.83 -8.56 -1.50
N LEU A 337 -4.50 -7.41 -1.42
CA LEU A 337 -5.91 -7.28 -1.81
C LEU A 337 -6.07 -7.42 -3.34
N ALA A 338 -5.13 -6.90 -4.13
CA ALA A 338 -5.10 -7.11 -5.57
C ALA A 338 -4.93 -8.60 -5.92
N THR A 339 -4.06 -9.31 -5.20
CA THR A 339 -3.89 -10.77 -5.34
C THR A 339 -5.19 -11.52 -5.01
N MET A 340 -5.88 -11.14 -3.92
CA MET A 340 -7.17 -11.73 -3.54
C MET A 340 -8.23 -11.49 -4.62
N ALA A 341 -8.36 -10.26 -5.13
CA ALA A 341 -9.29 -9.92 -6.20
C ALA A 341 -8.98 -10.66 -7.50
N GLY A 342 -7.70 -10.78 -7.86
CA GLY A 342 -7.25 -11.57 -9.00
C GLY A 342 -7.61 -13.05 -8.86
N PHE A 343 -7.42 -13.62 -7.67
CA PHE A 343 -7.79 -15.02 -7.38
C PHE A 343 -9.29 -15.24 -7.28
N TYR A 344 -10.06 -14.25 -6.83
CA TYR A 344 -11.53 -14.29 -6.92
C TYR A 344 -11.97 -14.49 -8.37
N ALA A 345 -11.40 -13.72 -9.28
CA ALA A 345 -11.72 -13.86 -10.71
C ALA A 345 -11.21 -15.19 -11.30
N VAL A 346 -10.08 -15.72 -10.85
CA VAL A 346 -9.60 -17.06 -11.23
C VAL A 346 -10.55 -18.15 -10.73
N TYR A 347 -11.08 -18.02 -9.52
CA TYR A 347 -11.96 -19.01 -8.90
C TYR A 347 -13.36 -19.03 -9.52
N HIS A 348 -13.95 -17.87 -9.78
CA HIS A 348 -15.29 -17.75 -10.35
C HIS A 348 -15.30 -17.83 -11.89
N GLY A 349 -14.26 -17.37 -12.54
CA GLY A 349 -14.21 -17.27 -14.01
C GLY A 349 -15.20 -16.23 -14.56
N ALA A 350 -15.23 -16.12 -15.88
CA ALA A 350 -16.11 -15.17 -16.57
C ALA A 350 -17.61 -15.43 -16.28
N GLU A 351 -18.04 -16.69 -16.36
CA GLU A 351 -19.45 -17.04 -16.16
C GLU A 351 -19.88 -16.87 -14.70
N GLY A 352 -19.02 -17.26 -13.72
CA GLY A 352 -19.34 -17.07 -12.30
C GLY A 352 -19.49 -15.58 -11.93
N ILE A 353 -18.59 -14.71 -12.38
CA ILE A 353 -18.71 -13.25 -12.16
C ILE A 353 -19.99 -12.71 -12.81
N LYS A 354 -20.30 -13.16 -14.02
CA LYS A 354 -21.53 -12.77 -14.74
C LYS A 354 -22.79 -13.21 -14.02
N ASP A 355 -22.81 -14.42 -13.49
CA ASP A 355 -23.96 -14.94 -12.74
C ASP A 355 -24.15 -14.20 -11.41
N ILE A 356 -23.05 -13.84 -10.71
CA ILE A 356 -23.11 -12.98 -9.52
C ILE A 356 -23.72 -11.61 -9.90
N ALA A 357 -23.22 -10.97 -10.94
CA ALA A 357 -23.72 -9.68 -11.40
C ALA A 357 -25.21 -9.74 -11.82
N LYS A 358 -25.63 -10.79 -12.52
CA LYS A 358 -27.04 -11.03 -12.89
C LYS A 358 -27.94 -11.21 -11.68
N ARG A 359 -27.50 -11.98 -10.68
CA ARG A 359 -28.24 -12.18 -9.43
C ARG A 359 -28.44 -10.83 -8.70
N ILE A 360 -27.38 -10.04 -8.55
CA ILE A 360 -27.44 -8.70 -7.95
C ILE A 360 -28.48 -7.84 -8.70
N HIS A 361 -28.34 -7.74 -10.03
CA HIS A 361 -29.26 -6.95 -10.85
C HIS A 361 -30.70 -7.46 -10.82
N SER A 362 -30.92 -8.79 -10.81
CA SER A 362 -32.25 -9.39 -10.77
C SER A 362 -32.97 -9.07 -9.45
N ILE A 363 -32.24 -9.10 -8.30
CA ILE A 363 -32.77 -8.75 -6.99
C ILE A 363 -33.16 -7.26 -6.98
N ALA A 364 -32.29 -6.38 -7.44
CA ALA A 364 -32.57 -4.94 -7.54
C ALA A 364 -33.79 -4.67 -8.43
N ASN A 365 -33.86 -5.32 -9.59
CA ASN A 365 -34.98 -5.15 -10.51
C ASN A 365 -36.32 -5.70 -9.96
N TRP A 366 -36.26 -6.81 -9.23
CA TRP A 366 -37.45 -7.32 -8.55
C TRP A 366 -37.94 -6.37 -7.45
N LEU A 367 -37.02 -5.92 -6.56
CA LEU A 367 -37.33 -4.97 -5.51
C LEU A 367 -37.94 -3.68 -6.08
N ASN A 368 -37.33 -3.11 -7.12
CA ASN A 368 -37.86 -1.92 -7.78
C ASN A 368 -39.35 -2.09 -8.17
N LYS A 369 -39.66 -3.19 -8.86
CA LYS A 369 -41.04 -3.48 -9.28
C LYS A 369 -42.02 -3.59 -8.11
N GLN A 370 -41.61 -4.19 -6.98
CA GLN A 370 -42.46 -4.29 -5.79
C GLN A 370 -42.64 -2.95 -5.12
N LEU A 371 -41.58 -2.14 -4.99
CA LEU A 371 -41.61 -0.84 -4.34
C LEU A 371 -42.45 0.17 -5.11
N LEU A 372 -42.43 0.13 -6.44
CA LEU A 372 -43.34 0.94 -7.26
C LEU A 372 -44.84 0.62 -6.99
N ARG A 373 -45.17 -0.66 -6.74
CA ARG A 373 -46.52 -1.08 -6.36
C ARG A 373 -46.94 -0.55 -4.97
N LEU A 374 -45.98 -0.35 -4.08
CA LEU A 374 -46.19 0.25 -2.76
C LEU A 374 -46.24 1.81 -2.81
N GLY A 375 -46.16 2.41 -3.98
CA GLY A 375 -46.24 3.86 -4.18
C GLY A 375 -44.93 4.62 -4.05
N TYR A 376 -43.81 3.95 -3.91
CA TYR A 376 -42.48 4.59 -3.99
C TYR A 376 -42.23 5.09 -5.42
N ILE A 377 -41.44 6.14 -5.54
CA ILE A 377 -41.18 6.80 -6.83
C ILE A 377 -39.74 6.56 -7.24
N GLU A 378 -39.54 5.77 -8.29
CA GLU A 378 -38.19 5.54 -8.85
C GLU A 378 -37.58 6.87 -9.34
N ARG A 379 -36.32 7.12 -8.93
CA ARG A 379 -35.51 8.25 -9.40
C ARG A 379 -34.50 7.85 -10.48
N ASN A 380 -34.20 6.57 -10.57
CA ASN A 380 -33.27 6.03 -11.56
C ASN A 380 -33.98 5.85 -12.91
N SER A 381 -33.35 6.24 -14.02
CA SER A 381 -33.81 5.90 -15.37
C SER A 381 -33.37 4.48 -15.76
N LEU A 382 -32.14 4.10 -15.44
CA LEU A 382 -31.56 2.77 -15.56
C LEU A 382 -30.62 2.56 -14.39
N PHE A 383 -30.53 1.34 -13.88
CA PHE A 383 -29.68 1.01 -12.75
C PHE A 383 -29.05 -0.39 -12.92
N PHE A 384 -27.98 -0.64 -12.17
CA PHE A 384 -27.39 -1.97 -12.02
C PHE A 384 -27.86 -2.63 -10.72
N ASP A 385 -27.52 -2.05 -9.59
CA ASP A 385 -27.73 -2.61 -8.25
C ASP A 385 -28.30 -1.57 -7.25
N THR A 386 -28.13 -0.28 -7.55
CA THR A 386 -28.46 0.81 -6.64
C THR A 386 -29.76 1.47 -7.05
N LEU A 387 -30.72 1.51 -6.11
CA LEU A 387 -32.00 2.18 -6.26
C LEU A 387 -32.03 3.46 -5.42
N ARG A 388 -32.51 4.54 -6.01
CA ARG A 388 -32.85 5.78 -5.35
C ARG A 388 -34.35 6.03 -5.50
N LEU A 389 -35.03 6.22 -4.39
CA LEU A 389 -36.50 6.27 -4.32
C LEU A 389 -36.98 7.55 -3.65
N GLY A 390 -37.96 8.23 -4.26
CA GLY A 390 -38.82 9.19 -3.61
C GLY A 390 -39.83 8.45 -2.76
N LEU A 391 -40.16 9.04 -1.60
CA LEU A 391 -41.10 8.47 -0.65
C LEU A 391 -42.54 8.85 -0.97
N PRO A 392 -43.54 7.96 -0.72
CA PRO A 392 -44.94 8.34 -0.72
C PRO A 392 -45.22 9.45 0.30
N ASP A 393 -46.21 10.31 0.07
CA ASP A 393 -46.49 11.49 0.91
C ASP A 393 -46.69 11.19 2.40
N HIS A 394 -47.20 10.00 2.75
CA HIS A 394 -47.44 9.54 4.11
C HIS A 394 -46.22 8.83 4.77
N VAL A 395 -45.12 8.67 4.03
CA VAL A 395 -43.91 8.03 4.49
C VAL A 395 -42.82 9.08 4.69
N SER A 396 -42.31 9.20 5.90
CA SER A 396 -41.12 10.02 6.15
C SER A 396 -39.83 9.19 6.15
N ALA A 397 -38.72 9.79 5.73
CA ALA A 397 -37.38 9.14 5.81
C ALA A 397 -37.06 8.71 7.25
N GLN A 398 -37.47 9.48 8.25
CA GLN A 398 -37.26 9.14 9.67
C GLN A 398 -38.07 7.91 10.10
N LYS A 399 -39.32 7.74 9.65
CA LYS A 399 -40.16 6.56 9.89
C LYS A 399 -39.47 5.33 9.32
N LEU A 400 -39.06 5.40 8.06
CA LEU A 400 -38.36 4.31 7.36
C LEU A 400 -37.03 3.95 8.06
N ARG A 401 -36.23 4.96 8.43
CA ARG A 401 -34.98 4.76 9.17
C ARG A 401 -35.20 4.03 10.50
N THR A 402 -36.20 4.41 11.25
CA THR A 402 -36.54 3.76 12.54
C THR A 402 -36.91 2.29 12.34
N ILE A 403 -37.70 2.00 11.32
CA ILE A 403 -38.09 0.62 10.98
C ILE A 403 -36.89 -0.17 10.53
N ALA A 404 -36.07 0.34 9.59
CA ALA A 404 -34.88 -0.34 9.09
C ALA A 404 -33.89 -0.66 10.22
N LEU A 405 -33.57 0.30 11.09
CA LEU A 405 -32.68 0.08 12.23
C LEU A 405 -33.24 -0.93 13.23
N SER A 406 -34.59 -0.97 13.45
CA SER A 406 -35.22 -1.99 14.29
C SER A 406 -35.12 -3.41 13.74
N LYS A 407 -34.80 -3.53 12.45
CA LYS A 407 -34.57 -4.78 11.72
C LYS A 407 -33.10 -5.03 11.42
N GLU A 408 -32.20 -4.27 12.04
CA GLU A 408 -30.75 -4.35 11.87
C GLU A 408 -30.29 -4.15 10.41
N VAL A 409 -30.93 -3.18 9.74
CA VAL A 409 -30.64 -2.80 8.35
C VAL A 409 -30.26 -1.32 8.26
N ASN A 410 -29.16 -1.03 7.54
CA ASN A 410 -28.72 0.32 7.20
C ASN A 410 -29.07 0.63 5.74
N LEU A 411 -29.76 1.76 5.52
CA LEU A 411 -30.08 2.32 4.21
C LEU A 411 -29.36 3.67 4.04
N ARG A 412 -29.31 4.17 2.81
CA ARG A 412 -28.79 5.49 2.49
C ARG A 412 -29.92 6.52 2.50
N TYR A 413 -29.70 7.68 3.12
CA TYR A 413 -30.65 8.78 3.21
C TYR A 413 -30.06 10.03 2.56
N PHE A 414 -30.82 10.64 1.63
CA PHE A 414 -30.41 11.83 0.91
C PHE A 414 -31.02 13.10 1.55
N GLU A 415 -30.33 14.24 1.43
CA GLU A 415 -30.77 15.52 2.02
C GLU A 415 -32.13 15.98 1.53
N ASN A 416 -32.48 15.65 0.28
CA ASN A 416 -33.81 15.97 -0.30
C ASN A 416 -34.94 15.06 0.16
N GLY A 417 -34.68 14.13 1.10
CA GLY A 417 -35.66 13.20 1.64
C GLY A 417 -35.82 11.89 0.86
N ASP A 418 -35.13 11.71 -0.28
CA ASP A 418 -35.06 10.42 -0.97
C ASP A 418 -34.31 9.38 -0.11
N VAL A 419 -34.59 8.11 -0.36
CA VAL A 419 -33.88 6.97 0.26
C VAL A 419 -33.29 6.10 -0.82
N GLY A 420 -32.09 5.55 -0.58
CA GLY A 420 -31.45 4.64 -1.50
C GLY A 420 -30.92 3.40 -0.80
N PHE A 421 -30.68 2.38 -1.60
CA PHE A 421 -29.99 1.17 -1.17
C PHE A 421 -29.30 0.49 -2.36
N SER A 422 -28.21 -0.22 -2.09
CA SER A 422 -27.44 -0.95 -3.08
C SER A 422 -27.48 -2.45 -2.77
N ILE A 423 -27.81 -3.27 -3.74
CA ILE A 423 -27.78 -4.72 -3.63
C ILE A 423 -26.36 -5.22 -3.90
N ASP A 424 -25.95 -6.24 -3.17
CA ASP A 424 -24.60 -6.78 -3.23
C ASP A 424 -24.59 -8.32 -3.38
N GLU A 425 -23.39 -8.89 -3.44
CA GLU A 425 -23.19 -10.32 -3.59
C GLU A 425 -23.76 -11.14 -2.42
N ALA A 426 -23.70 -10.59 -1.20
CA ALA A 426 -24.15 -11.29 0.00
C ALA A 426 -25.69 -11.28 0.16
N THR A 427 -26.39 -10.45 -0.61
CA THR A 427 -27.85 -10.32 -0.55
C THR A 427 -28.55 -11.60 -1.02
N THR A 428 -29.36 -12.19 -0.15
CA THR A 428 -30.18 -13.39 -0.42
C THR A 428 -31.63 -13.04 -0.74
N VAL A 429 -32.43 -14.05 -1.15
CA VAL A 429 -33.87 -13.89 -1.33
C VAL A 429 -34.57 -13.49 -0.02
N ALA A 430 -34.13 -14.06 1.13
CA ALA A 430 -34.64 -13.68 2.45
C ALA A 430 -34.33 -12.22 2.78
N ASP A 431 -33.19 -11.73 2.38
CA ASP A 431 -32.82 -10.32 2.55
C ASP A 431 -33.65 -9.38 1.67
N ALA A 432 -33.91 -9.78 0.43
CA ALA A 432 -34.82 -9.03 -0.46
C ALA A 432 -36.24 -8.97 0.11
N ASN A 433 -36.76 -10.07 0.67
CA ASN A 433 -38.03 -10.10 1.38
C ASN A 433 -38.01 -9.21 2.64
N LEU A 434 -36.91 -9.19 3.40
CA LEU A 434 -36.73 -8.30 4.56
C LEU A 434 -36.76 -6.83 4.15
N LEU A 435 -36.03 -6.46 3.09
CA LEU A 435 -36.09 -5.10 2.53
C LEU A 435 -37.51 -4.74 2.11
N LEU A 436 -38.18 -5.59 1.33
CA LEU A 436 -39.57 -5.37 0.92
C LEU A 436 -40.49 -5.20 2.11
N MET A 437 -40.35 -6.02 3.17
CA MET A 437 -41.13 -5.90 4.41
C MET A 437 -40.90 -4.54 5.11
N ILE A 438 -39.66 -4.07 5.20
CA ILE A 438 -39.32 -2.76 5.82
C ILE A 438 -40.05 -1.63 5.10
N PHE A 439 -39.99 -1.60 3.77
CA PHE A 439 -40.66 -0.61 2.94
C PHE A 439 -42.19 -0.75 3.00
N GLY A 440 -42.71 -1.96 3.04
CA GLY A 440 -44.16 -2.24 3.18
C GLY A 440 -44.69 -1.76 4.53
N ILE A 441 -44.01 -2.01 5.65
CA ILE A 441 -44.38 -1.49 6.98
C ILE A 441 -44.39 0.04 6.99
N ALA A 442 -43.37 0.66 6.34
CA ALA A 442 -43.29 2.11 6.27
C ALA A 442 -44.47 2.71 5.47
N ALA A 443 -44.86 2.06 4.37
CA ALA A 443 -46.00 2.44 3.52
C ALA A 443 -47.36 2.03 4.09
N GLU A 444 -47.40 1.26 5.19
CA GLU A 444 -48.62 0.67 5.78
C GLU A 444 -49.41 -0.25 4.82
N GLU A 445 -48.66 -0.86 3.90
CA GLU A 445 -49.19 -1.77 2.86
C GLU A 445 -48.69 -3.20 3.09
N PRO A 446 -49.58 -4.21 2.85
CA PRO A 446 -49.16 -5.61 2.95
C PRO A 446 -48.22 -6.00 1.83
N VAL A 447 -47.23 -6.85 2.16
CA VAL A 447 -46.28 -7.42 1.20
C VAL A 447 -46.36 -8.93 1.19
N HIS A 448 -45.99 -9.53 0.09
CA HIS A 448 -45.93 -10.98 -0.05
C HIS A 448 -44.46 -11.41 -0.26
N GLU A 449 -44.01 -12.31 0.60
CA GLU A 449 -42.70 -12.95 0.45
C GLU A 449 -42.71 -13.92 -0.73
N ILE A 450 -41.55 -14.13 -1.31
CA ILE A 450 -41.32 -15.13 -2.38
C ILE A 450 -40.16 -16.05 -2.01
N ASP A 451 -40.20 -17.27 -2.57
CA ASP A 451 -39.18 -18.27 -2.33
C ASP A 451 -38.00 -18.16 -3.32
N ASP A 452 -38.21 -17.54 -4.47
CA ASP A 452 -37.19 -17.39 -5.52
C ASP A 452 -37.40 -16.10 -6.32
N ILE A 453 -36.29 -15.48 -6.75
CA ILE A 453 -36.28 -14.29 -7.63
C ILE A 453 -35.84 -14.71 -9.03
N PRO A 454 -36.75 -14.68 -10.01
CA PRO A 454 -36.41 -15.07 -11.38
C PRO A 454 -35.39 -14.10 -12.00
N GLU A 455 -34.49 -14.64 -12.81
CA GLU A 455 -33.56 -13.81 -13.58
C GLU A 455 -34.34 -12.79 -14.42
N SER A 456 -34.01 -11.52 -14.25
CA SER A 456 -34.62 -10.43 -14.98
C SER A 456 -33.63 -9.29 -15.17
N SER A 457 -33.82 -8.52 -16.23
CA SER A 457 -32.97 -7.37 -16.51
C SER A 457 -33.78 -6.22 -17.07
N SER A 458 -33.55 -5.02 -16.51
CA SER A 458 -34.06 -3.74 -17.02
C SER A 458 -33.10 -3.06 -18.00
N LEU A 459 -31.87 -3.61 -18.15
CA LEU A 459 -30.84 -3.02 -19.00
C LEU A 459 -31.29 -3.02 -20.48
N ASN A 460 -31.14 -1.88 -21.15
CA ASN A 460 -31.40 -1.80 -22.56
C ASN A 460 -30.31 -2.51 -23.39
N ARG A 461 -30.67 -2.88 -24.63
CA ARG A 461 -29.77 -3.67 -25.51
C ARG A 461 -28.47 -2.96 -25.86
N GLU A 462 -28.44 -1.63 -25.85
CA GLU A 462 -27.30 -0.82 -26.32
C GLU A 462 -26.23 -0.69 -25.22
N LEU A 463 -26.63 -0.77 -23.95
CA LEU A 463 -25.74 -0.68 -22.80
C LEU A 463 -25.33 -2.04 -22.25
N ARG A 464 -25.83 -3.17 -22.83
CA ARG A 464 -25.41 -4.51 -22.44
C ARG A 464 -24.09 -4.90 -23.06
N ARG A 465 -23.18 -5.41 -22.23
CA ARG A 465 -21.91 -5.97 -22.70
C ARG A 465 -22.13 -7.12 -23.68
N ARG A 466 -21.36 -7.11 -24.77
CA ARG A 466 -21.33 -8.16 -25.78
C ARG A 466 -19.94 -8.78 -25.95
N SER A 467 -18.89 -8.06 -25.54
CA SER A 467 -17.52 -8.53 -25.59
C SER A 467 -17.27 -9.61 -24.57
N SER A 468 -16.50 -10.62 -24.95
CA SER A 468 -15.96 -11.63 -24.04
C SER A 468 -14.88 -11.02 -23.13
N TYR A 469 -14.67 -11.61 -21.97
CA TYR A 469 -13.62 -11.27 -21.02
C TYR A 469 -13.17 -12.53 -20.29
N LEU A 470 -12.00 -12.50 -19.67
CA LEU A 470 -11.40 -13.60 -18.90
C LEU A 470 -11.35 -14.92 -19.73
N THR A 471 -10.98 -14.82 -21.01
CA THR A 471 -10.92 -15.97 -21.90
C THR A 471 -9.65 -16.80 -21.76
N HIS A 472 -8.63 -16.30 -21.05
CA HIS A 472 -7.39 -17.03 -20.81
C HIS A 472 -7.63 -18.28 -19.94
N GLU A 473 -6.85 -19.34 -20.16
CA GLU A 473 -6.99 -20.64 -19.49
C GLU A 473 -7.00 -20.51 -17.95
N VAL A 474 -6.23 -19.60 -17.36
CA VAL A 474 -6.14 -19.40 -15.92
C VAL A 474 -7.50 -19.08 -15.29
N PHE A 475 -8.38 -18.40 -16.00
CA PHE A 475 -9.73 -18.04 -15.53
C PHE A 475 -10.80 -19.11 -15.87
N ASN A 476 -10.41 -20.22 -16.51
CA ASN A 476 -11.32 -21.26 -16.99
C ASN A 476 -10.95 -22.65 -16.45
N ARG A 477 -10.08 -22.72 -15.43
CA ARG A 477 -9.55 -24.00 -14.95
C ARG A 477 -9.74 -24.23 -13.46
N TYR A 478 -9.53 -23.23 -12.61
CA TYR A 478 -9.35 -23.42 -11.15
C TYR A 478 -10.62 -23.12 -10.35
N HIS A 479 -11.76 -23.71 -10.75
CA HIS A 479 -13.10 -23.43 -10.19
C HIS A 479 -13.47 -24.34 -9.00
N THR A 480 -12.66 -25.34 -8.68
CA THR A 480 -12.89 -26.22 -7.52
C THR A 480 -11.92 -25.86 -6.40
N GLU A 481 -12.36 -26.11 -5.15
CA GLU A 481 -11.56 -25.91 -3.94
C GLU A 481 -10.16 -26.52 -4.07
N THR A 482 -10.07 -27.77 -4.52
CA THR A 482 -8.82 -28.52 -4.67
C THR A 482 -7.90 -27.89 -5.74
N GLU A 483 -8.44 -27.57 -6.91
CA GLU A 483 -7.64 -27.00 -7.99
C GLU A 483 -7.15 -25.60 -7.64
N MET A 484 -7.99 -24.78 -7.03
CA MET A 484 -7.62 -23.44 -6.58
C MET A 484 -6.53 -23.47 -5.51
N MET A 485 -6.68 -24.32 -4.48
CA MET A 485 -5.67 -24.49 -3.45
C MET A 485 -4.32 -24.95 -4.05
N ARG A 486 -4.34 -25.94 -4.97
CA ARG A 486 -3.12 -26.41 -5.65
C ARG A 486 -2.49 -25.32 -6.52
N TYR A 487 -3.29 -24.48 -7.15
CA TYR A 487 -2.76 -23.32 -7.91
C TYR A 487 -2.06 -22.34 -7.00
N ILE A 488 -2.69 -21.92 -5.90
CA ILE A 488 -2.08 -21.02 -4.91
C ILE A 488 -0.77 -21.62 -4.37
N LYS A 489 -0.74 -22.90 -4.00
CA LYS A 489 0.48 -23.56 -3.48
C LYS A 489 1.61 -23.64 -4.52
N ARG A 490 1.28 -23.85 -5.81
CA ARG A 490 2.29 -23.78 -6.89
C ARG A 490 2.92 -22.39 -7.03
N LEU A 491 2.15 -21.34 -6.78
CA LEU A 491 2.69 -19.98 -6.82
C LEU A 491 3.59 -19.73 -5.60
N GLU A 492 3.18 -20.16 -4.41
CA GLU A 492 3.98 -20.04 -3.18
C GLU A 492 5.38 -20.64 -3.34
N HIS A 493 5.49 -21.82 -3.96
CA HIS A 493 6.78 -22.50 -4.17
C HIS A 493 7.78 -21.73 -5.04
N LYS A 494 7.34 -20.64 -5.69
CA LYS A 494 8.19 -19.79 -6.54
C LYS A 494 8.74 -18.55 -5.81
N ASP A 495 8.37 -18.35 -4.55
CA ASP A 495 8.59 -17.10 -3.82
C ASP A 495 9.32 -17.31 -2.49
N ILE A 496 10.25 -16.42 -2.17
CA ILE A 496 10.82 -16.29 -0.82
C ILE A 496 10.01 -15.26 -0.03
N SER A 497 9.70 -15.59 1.23
CA SER A 497 9.01 -14.72 2.19
C SER A 497 9.67 -14.85 3.57
N LEU A 498 9.23 -14.07 4.56
CA LEU A 498 9.69 -14.19 5.96
C LEU A 498 9.40 -15.57 6.59
N ALA A 499 8.53 -16.37 5.98
CA ALA A 499 8.30 -17.75 6.40
C ALA A 499 9.43 -18.71 6.01
N HIS A 500 10.39 -18.27 5.17
CA HIS A 500 11.53 -19.07 4.71
C HIS A 500 12.83 -18.64 5.36
N SER A 501 13.12 -17.34 5.39
CA SER A 501 14.38 -16.77 5.90
C SER A 501 14.20 -15.30 6.26
N MET A 502 15.19 -14.71 6.90
CA MET A 502 15.29 -13.28 7.09
C MET A 502 15.22 -12.53 5.75
N ILE A 503 14.52 -11.41 5.73
CA ILE A 503 14.52 -10.46 4.61
C ILE A 503 15.16 -9.16 5.12
N SER A 504 16.43 -8.98 4.84
CA SER A 504 17.27 -7.91 5.41
C SER A 504 17.26 -6.60 4.59
N LEU A 505 16.08 -6.18 4.13
CA LEU A 505 15.92 -4.97 3.30
C LEU A 505 16.19 -3.69 4.09
N GLY A 506 17.31 -3.03 3.83
CA GLY A 506 17.65 -1.75 4.44
C GLY A 506 16.68 -0.63 4.09
N SER A 507 16.38 0.20 5.08
CA SER A 507 15.33 1.21 5.16
C SER A 507 13.91 0.67 4.93
N CYS A 508 13.72 -0.63 5.10
CA CYS A 508 12.40 -1.26 5.07
C CYS A 508 12.33 -2.37 6.11
N THR A 509 11.92 -2.03 7.32
CA THR A 509 11.82 -2.97 8.44
C THR A 509 10.91 -4.15 8.10
N MET A 510 11.50 -5.33 7.88
CA MET A 510 10.82 -6.57 7.54
C MET A 510 10.77 -7.50 8.75
N LYS A 511 9.98 -7.15 9.75
CA LYS A 511 9.80 -8.01 10.94
C LYS A 511 8.64 -8.99 10.75
N LEU A 512 8.78 -10.18 11.32
CA LEU A 512 7.71 -11.16 11.31
C LEU A 512 6.53 -10.71 12.19
N ASN A 513 5.34 -10.86 11.64
CA ASN A 513 4.09 -10.63 12.37
C ASN A 513 3.75 -11.86 13.20
N ALA A 514 3.38 -11.67 14.46
CA ALA A 514 2.88 -12.76 15.28
C ALA A 514 1.47 -13.17 14.84
N ALA A 515 1.17 -14.47 14.95
CA ALA A 515 -0.16 -14.97 14.59
C ALA A 515 -1.29 -14.33 15.40
N SER A 516 -1.06 -14.08 16.70
CA SER A 516 -2.01 -13.41 17.59
C SER A 516 -2.34 -11.96 17.19
N GLU A 517 -1.46 -11.28 16.46
CA GLU A 517 -1.71 -9.95 15.90
C GLU A 517 -2.65 -10.01 14.70
N MET A 518 -2.62 -11.09 13.93
CA MET A 518 -3.40 -11.27 12.70
C MET A 518 -4.79 -11.83 12.95
N LEU A 519 -4.99 -12.64 13.99
CA LEU A 519 -6.26 -13.33 14.27
C LEU A 519 -7.51 -12.41 14.32
N PRO A 520 -7.43 -11.16 14.84
CA PRO A 520 -8.59 -10.27 14.84
C PRO A 520 -9.16 -9.98 13.46
N LEU A 521 -8.32 -10.00 12.43
CA LEU A 521 -8.71 -9.65 11.05
C LEU A 521 -9.67 -10.65 10.41
N SER A 522 -9.75 -11.89 10.92
CA SER A 522 -10.70 -12.92 10.44
C SER A 522 -12.03 -12.91 11.20
N ASN A 523 -12.26 -11.94 12.09
CA ASN A 523 -13.50 -11.81 12.83
C ASN A 523 -14.48 -10.87 12.09
N ALA A 524 -15.70 -11.34 11.85
CA ALA A 524 -16.74 -10.59 11.14
C ALA A 524 -17.00 -9.20 11.74
N SER A 525 -16.86 -9.02 13.06
CA SER A 525 -17.02 -7.71 13.72
C SER A 525 -15.96 -6.67 13.34
N TRP A 526 -14.84 -7.09 12.75
CA TRP A 526 -13.82 -6.21 12.19
C TRP A 526 -13.87 -6.17 10.66
N MET A 527 -14.24 -7.30 10.00
CA MET A 527 -14.23 -7.40 8.54
C MET A 527 -15.44 -6.73 7.88
N ASN A 528 -16.66 -6.95 8.43
CA ASN A 528 -17.91 -6.66 7.73
C ASN A 528 -18.54 -5.33 8.11
N MET A 529 -17.74 -4.38 8.60
CA MET A 529 -18.22 -3.05 8.97
C MET A 529 -18.13 -2.09 7.77
N HIS A 530 -19.26 -1.51 7.38
CA HIS A 530 -19.30 -0.46 6.38
C HIS A 530 -18.83 0.88 7.01
N PRO A 531 -18.02 1.72 6.32
CA PRO A 531 -17.46 2.94 6.92
C PRO A 531 -18.48 4.03 7.27
N LEU A 532 -19.69 3.98 6.71
CA LEU A 532 -20.75 4.99 6.87
C LEU A 532 -21.89 4.55 7.78
N VAL A 533 -21.74 3.48 8.53
CA VAL A 533 -22.78 3.07 9.50
C VAL A 533 -22.86 4.06 10.67
N PRO A 534 -24.03 4.15 11.35
CA PRO A 534 -24.19 4.97 12.53
C PRO A 534 -23.13 4.70 13.61
N GLU A 535 -22.69 5.75 14.31
CA GLU A 535 -21.63 5.68 15.34
C GLU A 535 -21.91 4.65 16.44
N ASP A 536 -23.16 4.45 16.83
CA ASP A 536 -23.53 3.47 17.87
C ASP A 536 -23.31 2.01 17.43
N GLN A 537 -23.06 1.78 16.16
CA GLN A 537 -22.76 0.45 15.61
C GLN A 537 -21.26 0.14 15.59
N VAL A 538 -20.39 1.11 15.77
CA VAL A 538 -18.91 0.99 15.60
C VAL A 538 -18.12 1.33 16.87
N GLN A 539 -18.70 1.16 18.03
CA GLN A 539 -18.07 1.55 19.30
C GLN A 539 -16.76 0.80 19.58
N GLY A 540 -16.64 -0.45 19.10
CA GLY A 540 -15.41 -1.22 19.19
C GLY A 540 -14.28 -0.63 18.35
N TYR A 541 -14.55 -0.28 17.09
CA TYR A 541 -13.60 0.42 16.22
C TYR A 541 -13.20 1.79 16.79
N ARG A 542 -14.17 2.60 17.25
CA ARG A 542 -13.87 3.91 17.83
C ARG A 542 -12.95 3.81 19.03
N THR A 543 -13.25 2.89 19.96
CA THR A 543 -12.41 2.68 21.15
C THR A 543 -11.00 2.21 20.76
N LEU A 544 -10.88 1.31 19.80
CA LEU A 544 -9.57 0.86 19.28
C LEU A 544 -8.79 2.02 18.67
N ILE A 545 -9.42 2.82 17.80
CA ILE A 545 -8.81 3.96 17.10
C ILE A 545 -8.37 5.03 18.11
N GLU A 546 -9.19 5.36 19.10
CA GLU A 546 -8.85 6.31 20.17
C GLU A 546 -7.65 5.84 20.98
N ASN A 547 -7.66 4.59 21.44
CA ASN A 547 -6.57 4.00 22.19
C ASN A 547 -5.27 3.93 21.38
N LEU A 548 -5.33 3.48 20.15
CA LEU A 548 -4.18 3.42 19.25
C LEU A 548 -3.61 4.82 18.96
N SER A 549 -4.47 5.79 18.72
CA SER A 549 -4.09 7.19 18.52
C SER A 549 -3.32 7.74 19.75
N GLN A 550 -3.84 7.49 20.97
CA GLN A 550 -3.16 7.91 22.19
C GLN A 550 -1.81 7.20 22.38
N GLN A 551 -1.72 5.91 22.06
CA GLN A 551 -0.46 5.15 22.13
C GLN A 551 0.57 5.70 21.14
N LEU A 552 0.19 5.96 19.89
CA LEU A 552 1.09 6.49 18.88
C LEU A 552 1.54 7.93 19.20
N MET A 553 0.66 8.78 19.69
CA MET A 553 1.03 10.12 20.19
C MET A 553 2.03 10.04 21.35
N THR A 554 1.83 9.13 22.29
CA THR A 554 2.76 8.88 23.39
C THR A 554 4.14 8.42 22.90
N ILE A 555 4.17 7.51 21.93
CA ILE A 555 5.41 6.98 21.35
C ILE A 555 6.19 8.08 20.61
N THR A 556 5.49 8.89 19.86
CA THR A 556 6.12 9.94 19.02
C THR A 556 6.39 11.26 19.74
N GLY A 557 5.78 11.47 20.90
CA GLY A 557 5.90 12.71 21.67
C GLY A 557 5.10 13.88 21.10
N PHE A 558 4.05 13.61 20.33
CA PHE A 558 3.17 14.61 19.72
C PHE A 558 1.79 14.69 20.39
N GLU A 559 1.04 15.76 20.08
CA GLU A 559 -0.28 16.04 20.67
C GLU A 559 -1.45 15.84 19.70
N GLY A 560 -1.19 15.67 18.41
CA GLY A 560 -2.22 15.42 17.38
C GLY A 560 -1.84 14.28 16.44
N ILE A 561 -2.85 13.57 15.91
CA ILE A 561 -2.65 12.46 14.97
C ILE A 561 -3.83 12.34 14.01
N THR A 562 -3.55 11.91 12.77
CA THR A 562 -4.54 11.37 11.85
C THR A 562 -4.15 9.97 11.39
N LEU A 563 -5.12 9.05 11.30
CA LEU A 563 -4.96 7.69 10.78
C LEU A 563 -5.47 7.56 9.33
N GLN A 564 -5.88 8.66 8.71
CA GLN A 564 -6.49 8.65 7.38
C GLN A 564 -5.53 8.23 6.26
N PRO A 565 -4.22 8.61 6.25
CA PRO A 565 -3.32 8.21 5.17
C PRO A 565 -3.14 6.70 5.08
N ASN A 566 -3.34 6.12 3.89
CA ASN A 566 -3.34 4.69 3.61
C ASN A 566 -2.01 4.17 3.01
N SER A 567 -0.93 4.94 3.13
CA SER A 567 0.45 4.53 2.85
C SER A 567 1.45 5.51 3.47
N GLY A 568 2.74 5.13 3.54
CA GLY A 568 3.80 6.04 3.98
C GLY A 568 3.88 7.31 3.12
N ALA A 569 3.89 7.14 1.79
CA ALA A 569 3.89 8.27 0.85
C ALA A 569 2.65 9.17 0.97
N ALA A 570 1.46 8.58 1.24
CA ALA A 570 0.27 9.37 1.56
C ALA A 570 0.43 10.14 2.88
N GLY A 571 1.11 9.56 3.87
CA GLY A 571 1.49 10.24 5.12
C GLY A 571 2.44 11.42 4.87
N GLU A 572 3.45 11.23 4.02
CA GLU A 572 4.36 12.33 3.60
C GLU A 572 3.57 13.47 2.98
N TYR A 573 2.75 13.18 1.99
CA TYR A 573 1.90 14.17 1.34
C TYR A 573 0.99 14.90 2.34
N THR A 574 0.35 14.15 3.23
CA THR A 574 -0.56 14.69 4.26
C THR A 574 0.17 15.65 5.20
N GLY A 575 1.34 15.26 5.72
CA GLY A 575 2.14 16.12 6.59
C GLY A 575 2.56 17.42 5.91
N LEU A 576 2.92 17.35 4.63
CA LEU A 576 3.28 18.54 3.85
C LEU A 576 2.06 19.45 3.57
N ARG A 577 0.88 18.86 3.35
CA ARG A 577 -0.39 19.61 3.24
C ARG A 577 -0.78 20.30 4.54
N ILE A 578 -0.56 19.66 5.68
CA ILE A 578 -0.76 20.26 7.01
C ILE A 578 0.15 21.48 7.18
N ILE A 579 1.43 21.37 6.84
CA ILE A 579 2.38 22.48 6.87
C ILE A 579 1.91 23.63 5.94
N ARG A 580 1.47 23.32 4.74
CA ARG A 580 0.95 24.33 3.78
C ARG A 580 -0.23 25.08 4.37
N SER A 581 -1.23 24.36 4.88
CA SER A 581 -2.43 24.98 5.46
C SER A 581 -2.10 25.85 6.68
N TYR A 582 -1.16 25.44 7.52
CA TYR A 582 -0.64 26.26 8.60
C TYR A 582 0.01 27.55 8.10
N LEU A 583 0.93 27.46 7.15
CA LEU A 583 1.63 28.62 6.59
C LEU A 583 0.65 29.60 5.93
N GLU A 584 -0.34 29.11 5.21
CA GLU A 584 -1.41 29.91 4.62
C GLU A 584 -2.23 30.64 5.70
N SER A 585 -2.55 29.96 6.81
CA SER A 585 -3.34 30.53 7.91
C SER A 585 -2.66 31.71 8.61
N ILE A 586 -1.31 31.73 8.61
CA ILE A 586 -0.51 32.82 9.20
C ILE A 586 -0.02 33.84 8.16
N GLY A 587 -0.57 33.80 6.92
CA GLY A 587 -0.20 34.72 5.83
C GLY A 587 1.15 34.45 5.19
N GLN A 588 1.74 33.26 5.39
CA GLN A 588 3.03 32.85 4.85
C GLN A 588 2.92 31.80 3.73
N GLY A 589 1.79 31.74 3.03
CA GLY A 589 1.55 30.82 1.92
C GLY A 589 2.54 30.93 0.73
N HIS A 590 3.31 32.02 0.67
CA HIS A 590 4.38 32.23 -0.32
C HIS A 590 5.62 31.34 -0.08
N ARG A 591 5.77 30.73 1.10
CA ARG A 591 6.86 29.80 1.41
C ARG A 591 6.63 28.49 0.68
N ASN A 592 7.42 28.22 -0.34
CA ASN A 592 7.24 27.08 -1.24
C ASN A 592 8.48 26.19 -1.39
N LEU A 593 9.54 26.44 -0.62
CA LEU A 593 10.79 25.69 -0.70
C LEU A 593 10.92 24.70 0.45
N ILE A 594 11.34 23.46 0.14
CA ILE A 594 11.69 22.42 1.12
C ILE A 594 13.17 22.06 0.96
N LEU A 595 13.91 22.10 2.07
CA LEU A 595 15.26 21.52 2.14
C LEU A 595 15.16 20.01 2.35
N ILE A 596 15.97 19.23 1.63
CA ILE A 596 16.00 17.76 1.70
C ILE A 596 17.45 17.28 1.67
N PRO A 597 17.94 16.52 2.66
CA PRO A 597 19.29 15.94 2.62
C PRO A 597 19.50 15.02 1.42
N ALA A 598 20.73 15.00 0.89
CA ALA A 598 21.11 14.14 -0.23
C ALA A 598 20.88 12.64 0.04
N SER A 599 20.95 12.24 1.32
CA SER A 599 20.67 10.90 1.81
C SER A 599 19.19 10.50 1.78
N ALA A 600 18.25 11.45 1.61
CA ALA A 600 16.82 11.18 1.72
C ALA A 600 16.32 10.17 0.68
N HIS A 601 15.33 9.36 1.07
CA HIS A 601 14.63 8.44 0.17
C HIS A 601 13.98 9.20 -1.00
N GLY A 602 13.91 8.58 -2.19
CA GLY A 602 13.34 9.19 -3.39
C GLY A 602 11.86 9.59 -3.27
N THR A 603 11.11 9.00 -2.34
CA THR A 603 9.73 9.38 -2.06
C THR A 603 9.59 10.78 -1.46
N ASN A 604 10.58 11.25 -0.68
CA ASN A 604 10.52 12.57 -0.04
C ASN A 604 10.46 13.73 -1.08
N PRO A 605 11.38 13.85 -2.05
CA PRO A 605 11.25 14.88 -3.09
C PRO A 605 10.01 14.68 -3.98
N ALA A 606 9.59 13.43 -4.25
CA ALA A 606 8.38 13.18 -5.02
C ALA A 606 7.12 13.68 -4.29
N SER A 607 7.00 13.44 -2.99
CA SER A 607 5.89 13.92 -2.15
C SER A 607 5.90 15.45 -2.01
N ALA A 608 7.09 16.07 -1.90
CA ALA A 608 7.25 17.53 -1.84
C ALA A 608 6.71 18.19 -3.12
N VAL A 609 7.12 17.72 -4.29
CA VAL A 609 6.66 18.26 -5.59
C VAL A 609 5.15 18.03 -5.75
N GLN A 610 4.63 16.86 -5.37
CA GLN A 610 3.19 16.58 -5.43
C GLN A 610 2.38 17.51 -4.52
N ALA A 611 2.94 17.91 -3.38
CA ALA A 611 2.34 18.89 -2.46
C ALA A 611 2.55 20.36 -2.90
N GLY A 612 3.13 20.60 -4.07
CA GLY A 612 3.31 21.94 -4.67
C GLY A 612 4.53 22.69 -4.16
N TYR A 613 5.54 22.00 -3.63
CA TYR A 613 6.78 22.60 -3.18
C TYR A 613 7.91 22.42 -4.19
N GLU A 614 8.83 23.36 -4.19
CA GLU A 614 10.16 23.23 -4.78
C GLU A 614 11.10 22.54 -3.78
N THR A 615 12.10 21.83 -4.29
CA THR A 615 13.05 21.11 -3.43
C THR A 615 14.47 21.63 -3.63
N LEU A 616 15.20 21.80 -2.53
CA LEU A 616 16.61 22.13 -2.52
C LEU A 616 17.38 21.10 -1.71
N THR A 617 18.40 20.50 -2.31
CA THR A 617 19.16 19.42 -1.66
C THR A 617 20.26 20.02 -0.77
N CYS A 618 20.35 19.53 0.49
CA CYS A 618 21.48 19.78 1.38
C CYS A 618 22.54 18.69 1.20
N ALA A 619 23.79 19.06 1.24
CA ALA A 619 24.92 18.12 1.18
C ALA A 619 24.99 17.23 2.43
N CYS A 620 25.66 16.08 2.28
CA CYS A 620 26.13 15.27 3.38
C CYS A 620 27.66 15.35 3.46
N ASP A 621 28.20 15.26 4.67
CA ASP A 621 29.65 15.20 4.90
C ASP A 621 30.23 13.80 4.51
N GLU A 622 31.54 13.65 4.59
CA GLU A 622 32.24 12.40 4.27
C GLU A 622 31.85 11.24 5.23
N ARG A 623 31.28 11.54 6.39
CA ARG A 623 30.80 10.55 7.38
C ARG A 623 29.34 10.18 7.16
N GLY A 624 28.69 10.80 6.18
CA GLY A 624 27.27 10.57 5.85
C GLY A 624 26.28 11.36 6.70
N ASN A 625 26.72 12.30 7.55
CA ASN A 625 25.83 13.22 8.26
C ASN A 625 25.39 14.36 7.33
N VAL A 626 24.33 15.06 7.70
CA VAL A 626 23.96 16.32 7.06
C VAL A 626 25.08 17.33 7.30
N ASP A 627 25.55 17.98 6.25
CA ASP A 627 26.47 19.12 6.37
C ASP A 627 25.71 20.32 6.96
N VAL A 628 25.95 20.58 8.25
CA VAL A 628 25.23 21.60 9.03
C VAL A 628 25.52 23.00 8.52
N GLU A 629 26.73 23.28 8.01
CA GLU A 629 27.07 24.60 7.45
C GLU A 629 26.39 24.81 6.09
N ASP A 630 26.38 23.84 5.19
CA ASP A 630 25.64 23.89 3.94
C ASP A 630 24.12 24.08 4.20
N LEU A 631 23.57 23.31 5.17
CA LEU A 631 22.18 23.47 5.58
C LEU A 631 21.88 24.87 6.13
N ARG A 632 22.74 25.39 7.03
CA ARG A 632 22.62 26.74 7.62
C ARG A 632 22.61 27.79 6.53
N GLN A 633 23.63 27.76 5.66
CA GLN A 633 23.76 28.72 4.57
C GLN A 633 22.51 28.74 3.69
N LYS A 634 22.05 27.58 3.23
CA LYS A 634 20.85 27.44 2.39
C LYS A 634 19.58 27.90 3.11
N ALA A 635 19.43 27.53 4.39
CA ALA A 635 18.27 27.95 5.17
C ALA A 635 18.21 29.48 5.37
N GLU A 636 19.34 30.13 5.63
CA GLU A 636 19.43 31.58 5.81
C GLU A 636 19.28 32.35 4.48
N GLU A 637 19.88 31.83 3.40
CA GLU A 637 19.77 32.44 2.05
C GLU A 637 18.31 32.41 1.55
N HIS A 638 17.58 31.35 1.82
CA HIS A 638 16.20 31.15 1.37
C HIS A 638 15.15 31.30 2.49
N LYS A 639 15.49 31.93 3.62
CA LYS A 639 14.65 31.99 4.82
C LYS A 639 13.22 32.47 4.57
N ASP A 640 13.03 33.41 3.62
CA ASP A 640 11.71 33.97 3.31
C ASP A 640 10.85 33.06 2.43
N GLN A 641 11.44 32.06 1.75
CA GLN A 641 10.79 31.08 0.90
C GLN A 641 10.72 29.70 1.57
N LEU A 642 11.54 29.48 2.61
CA LEU A 642 11.67 28.17 3.25
C LEU A 642 10.40 27.80 4.03
N ALA A 643 9.74 26.73 3.60
CA ALA A 643 8.55 26.16 4.24
C ALA A 643 8.94 25.13 5.29
N ALA A 644 9.82 24.20 4.96
CA ALA A 644 10.22 23.11 5.84
C ALA A 644 11.60 22.51 5.50
N LEU A 645 12.16 21.81 6.47
CA LEU A 645 13.14 20.75 6.25
C LEU A 645 12.41 19.41 6.27
N MET A 646 12.67 18.52 5.30
CA MET A 646 12.20 17.15 5.30
C MET A 646 13.37 16.20 5.52
N ILE A 647 13.43 15.54 6.68
CA ILE A 647 14.58 14.73 7.12
C ILE A 647 14.14 13.35 7.59
N THR A 648 14.87 12.29 7.24
CA THR A 648 14.74 10.95 7.81
C THR A 648 15.67 10.81 9.01
N TYR A 649 15.17 10.27 10.14
CA TYR A 649 15.99 10.10 11.34
C TYR A 649 15.69 8.77 12.05
N PRO A 650 16.74 8.00 12.49
CA PRO A 650 18.11 8.14 12.03
C PRO A 650 18.20 8.13 10.50
N SER A 651 19.33 8.63 9.96
CA SER A 651 19.44 8.82 8.51
C SER A 651 19.42 7.47 7.77
N THR A 652 19.10 7.49 6.47
CA THR A 652 19.19 6.32 5.59
C THR A 652 20.63 5.80 5.40
N HIS A 653 21.63 6.53 5.92
CA HIS A 653 23.00 6.03 6.03
C HIS A 653 23.21 5.06 7.21
N GLY A 654 22.15 4.81 8.00
CA GLY A 654 22.19 3.92 9.17
C GLY A 654 22.85 4.56 10.40
N ILE A 655 22.86 5.89 10.52
CA ILE A 655 23.53 6.61 11.60
C ILE A 655 22.63 7.62 12.30
N PHE A 656 22.84 7.79 13.59
CA PHE A 656 22.25 8.87 14.38
C PHE A 656 23.10 10.13 14.25
N GLU A 657 22.57 11.16 13.64
CA GLU A 657 23.24 12.46 13.52
C GLU A 657 23.30 13.15 14.88
N SER A 658 24.52 13.53 15.32
CA SER A 658 24.75 14.18 16.62
C SER A 658 24.15 15.57 16.73
N ASP A 659 24.04 16.26 15.59
CA ASP A 659 23.66 17.67 15.52
C ASP A 659 22.17 17.90 15.16
N ILE A 660 21.36 16.86 15.19
CA ILE A 660 19.93 16.89 14.81
C ILE A 660 19.15 18.00 15.55
N VAL A 661 19.43 18.23 16.84
CA VAL A 661 18.77 19.27 17.65
C VAL A 661 19.16 20.66 17.15
N GLU A 662 20.41 20.86 16.74
CA GLU A 662 20.87 22.15 16.17
C GLU A 662 20.28 22.36 14.76
N ILE A 663 20.21 21.29 13.95
CA ILE A 663 19.55 21.31 12.64
C ILE A 663 18.10 21.80 12.80
N CYS A 664 17.32 21.21 13.72
CA CYS A 664 15.94 21.64 13.97
C CYS A 664 15.86 23.12 14.39
N LYS A 665 16.78 23.57 15.27
CA LYS A 665 16.83 24.98 15.71
C LYS A 665 17.17 25.97 14.58
N ILE A 666 18.04 25.58 13.65
CA ILE A 666 18.36 26.41 12.47
C ILE A 666 17.09 26.62 11.65
N ILE A 667 16.35 25.57 11.37
CA ILE A 667 15.12 25.62 10.59
C ILE A 667 14.04 26.49 11.27
N HIS A 668 13.82 26.28 12.56
CA HIS A 668 12.85 27.07 13.34
C HIS A 668 13.22 28.56 13.41
N ARG A 669 14.52 28.92 13.52
CA ARG A 669 14.98 30.33 13.46
C ARG A 669 14.68 31.00 12.12
N CYS A 670 14.57 30.22 11.04
CA CYS A 670 14.14 30.71 9.73
C CYS A 670 12.61 30.76 9.58
N GLY A 671 11.83 30.42 10.61
CA GLY A 671 10.37 30.41 10.58
C GLY A 671 9.76 29.23 9.83
N ALA A 672 10.55 28.21 9.53
CA ALA A 672 10.13 27.01 8.81
C ALA A 672 9.83 25.84 9.77
N GLN A 673 9.14 24.83 9.28
CA GLN A 673 8.76 23.64 10.02
C GLN A 673 9.77 22.50 9.82
N VAL A 674 9.85 21.56 10.77
CA VAL A 674 10.64 20.33 10.64
C VAL A 674 9.71 19.16 10.42
N TYR A 675 9.77 18.58 9.23
CA TYR A 675 9.10 17.32 8.88
C TYR A 675 10.08 16.17 9.05
N MET A 676 9.76 15.23 9.93
CA MET A 676 10.56 14.01 10.14
C MET A 676 9.89 12.81 9.47
N ASP A 677 10.62 12.16 8.57
CA ASP A 677 10.23 10.87 8.00
C ASP A 677 10.40 9.79 9.07
N GLY A 678 9.30 9.20 9.49
CA GLY A 678 9.23 8.17 10.53
C GLY A 678 9.45 6.74 10.03
N ALA A 679 9.97 6.54 8.81
CA ALA A 679 10.26 5.20 8.29
C ALA A 679 11.22 4.42 9.20
N ASN A 680 12.16 5.11 9.86
CA ASN A 680 13.20 4.54 10.71
C ASN A 680 12.86 4.55 12.23
N MET A 681 11.57 4.56 12.58
CA MET A 681 11.12 4.51 13.98
C MET A 681 11.61 3.26 14.73
N ASN A 682 12.00 2.19 14.03
CA ASN A 682 12.52 0.95 14.63
C ASN A 682 13.80 1.16 15.45
N ALA A 683 14.51 2.28 15.23
CA ALA A 683 15.66 2.70 16.01
C ALA A 683 15.32 3.73 17.14
N GLN A 684 14.08 4.18 17.25
CA GLN A 684 13.72 5.29 18.14
C GLN A 684 12.82 4.88 19.31
N VAL A 685 11.85 3.99 19.09
CA VAL A 685 10.75 3.71 20.03
C VAL A 685 11.30 3.35 21.43
N GLY A 686 10.86 4.10 22.45
CA GLY A 686 11.28 3.91 23.83
C GLY A 686 12.64 4.51 24.20
N LEU A 687 13.48 4.89 23.24
CA LEU A 687 14.82 5.46 23.46
C LEU A 687 14.90 6.96 23.14
N THR A 688 14.21 7.38 22.10
CA THR A 688 14.02 8.79 21.68
C THR A 688 12.67 8.91 20.96
N ASN A 689 12.28 10.11 20.54
CA ASN A 689 11.12 10.32 19.69
C ASN A 689 11.18 11.64 18.90
N PRO A 690 10.42 11.77 17.81
CA PRO A 690 10.39 12.96 16.98
C PRO A 690 10.08 14.27 17.72
N GLY A 691 9.13 14.24 18.67
CA GLY A 691 8.77 15.42 19.47
C GLY A 691 9.92 15.90 20.35
N THR A 692 10.65 15.01 21.03
CA THR A 692 11.83 15.34 21.85
C THR A 692 12.99 15.85 20.98
N ILE A 693 13.15 15.34 19.77
CA ILE A 693 14.18 15.78 18.83
C ILE A 693 13.91 17.20 18.34
N GLY A 694 12.65 17.61 18.22
CA GLY A 694 12.22 18.92 17.77
C GLY A 694 11.56 18.95 16.40
N ALA A 695 11.00 17.83 15.96
CA ALA A 695 10.16 17.79 14.77
C ALA A 695 8.76 18.38 15.05
N ASP A 696 8.12 18.94 14.01
CA ASP A 696 6.76 19.48 14.06
C ASP A 696 5.74 18.50 13.49
N VAL A 697 6.16 17.69 12.52
CA VAL A 697 5.34 16.68 11.84
C VAL A 697 6.16 15.40 11.68
N CYS A 698 5.53 14.25 11.88
CA CYS A 698 6.13 12.96 11.58
C CYS A 698 5.07 12.01 11.03
N HIS A 699 5.29 11.42 9.85
CA HIS A 699 4.50 10.27 9.44
C HIS A 699 5.10 8.96 9.98
N LEU A 700 4.25 7.98 10.18
CA LEU A 700 4.64 6.64 10.59
C LEU A 700 4.34 5.64 9.48
N ASN A 701 5.15 4.57 9.42
CA ASN A 701 4.86 3.41 8.59
C ASN A 701 4.50 2.24 9.51
N LEU A 702 3.18 1.99 9.71
CA LEU A 702 2.74 0.91 10.60
C LEU A 702 3.17 -0.46 10.09
N HIS A 703 3.38 -0.60 8.78
CA HIS A 703 3.89 -1.81 8.11
C HIS A 703 5.42 -2.00 8.23
N LYS A 704 6.10 -1.19 9.01
CA LYS A 704 7.52 -1.32 9.36
C LYS A 704 7.66 -1.60 10.86
N THR A 705 7.89 -0.57 11.67
CA THR A 705 8.14 -0.66 13.10
C THR A 705 7.00 -1.31 13.89
N PHE A 706 5.74 -1.11 13.47
CA PHE A 706 4.55 -1.51 14.25
C PHE A 706 3.86 -2.78 13.73
N ALA A 707 4.62 -3.66 13.12
CA ALA A 707 4.26 -5.05 12.80
C ALA A 707 3.07 -5.27 11.84
N SER A 708 2.48 -4.25 11.21
CA SER A 708 1.54 -4.53 10.11
C SER A 708 2.27 -5.20 8.95
N PRO A 709 1.66 -6.22 8.29
CA PRO A 709 2.35 -6.96 7.24
C PRO A 709 2.58 -6.13 5.99
N HIS A 710 3.60 -6.51 5.21
CA HIS A 710 3.92 -5.85 3.95
C HIS A 710 3.05 -6.30 2.77
N GLY A 711 2.35 -7.45 2.87
CA GLY A 711 1.37 -7.94 1.92
C GLY A 711 1.84 -8.00 0.45
N GLY A 712 3.10 -8.28 0.21
CA GLY A 712 3.69 -8.25 -1.13
C GLY A 712 3.96 -6.84 -1.68
N GLY A 713 3.88 -5.80 -0.82
CA GLY A 713 4.01 -4.39 -1.17
C GLY A 713 2.83 -3.52 -0.70
N GLY A 714 2.11 -3.95 0.28
CA GLY A 714 0.92 -3.41 0.95
C GLY A 714 -0.07 -4.53 1.26
N PRO A 715 -0.98 -4.39 2.24
CA PRO A 715 -1.63 -3.16 2.71
C PRO A 715 -0.73 -2.27 3.56
N GLY A 716 -0.93 -0.95 3.46
CA GLY A 716 -0.18 0.05 4.19
C GLY A 716 -1.05 1.04 4.96
N VAL A 717 -0.50 1.58 6.03
CA VAL A 717 -1.07 2.69 6.81
C VAL A 717 0.07 3.65 7.14
N GLY A 718 -0.18 4.96 6.96
CA GLY A 718 0.81 6.01 7.20
C GLY A 718 0.27 7.12 8.09
N PRO A 719 0.00 6.87 9.40
CA PRO A 719 -0.47 7.91 10.31
C PRO A 719 0.47 9.12 10.34
N VAL A 720 -0.10 10.30 10.52
CA VAL A 720 0.67 11.54 10.66
C VAL A 720 0.44 12.11 12.05
N CYS A 721 1.53 12.23 12.81
CA CYS A 721 1.56 12.86 14.13
C CYS A 721 2.08 14.29 14.01
N VAL A 722 1.51 15.22 14.78
CA VAL A 722 1.81 16.64 14.68
C VAL A 722 1.90 17.31 16.05
N ALA A 723 2.73 18.36 16.11
CA ALA A 723 2.82 19.27 17.25
C ALA A 723 1.51 20.08 17.40
N LYS A 724 1.29 20.58 18.61
CA LYS A 724 0.03 21.22 19.04
C LYS A 724 -0.48 22.33 18.10
N HIS A 725 0.39 23.15 17.55
CA HIS A 725 0.01 24.27 16.66
C HIS A 725 -0.51 23.82 15.31
N LEU A 726 -0.26 22.57 14.91
CA LEU A 726 -0.68 22.00 13.64
C LEU A 726 -1.99 21.17 13.73
N ILE A 727 -2.50 20.90 14.94
CA ILE A 727 -3.74 20.12 15.15
C ILE A 727 -4.93 20.67 14.36
N PRO A 728 -5.16 22.00 14.26
CA PRO A 728 -6.30 22.55 13.50
C PRO A 728 -6.27 22.25 11.99
N PHE A 729 -5.15 21.79 11.47
CA PHE A 729 -4.91 21.53 10.04
C PHE A 729 -4.90 20.04 9.67
N LEU A 730 -5.17 19.16 10.66
CA LEU A 730 -5.34 17.72 10.40
C LEU A 730 -6.49 17.48 9.41
N PRO A 731 -6.38 16.48 8.52
CA PRO A 731 -7.45 16.15 7.59
C PRO A 731 -8.77 15.87 8.29
N GLY A 732 -9.83 16.50 7.81
CA GLY A 732 -11.19 16.12 8.11
C GLY A 732 -11.70 15.03 7.18
N HIS A 733 -13.03 14.82 7.15
CA HIS A 733 -13.67 13.97 6.15
C HIS A 733 -15.11 14.43 5.90
N ASN A 734 -15.49 14.55 4.62
CA ASN A 734 -16.82 15.03 4.21
C ASN A 734 -17.96 14.17 4.75
N LEU A 735 -17.74 12.87 4.90
CA LEU A 735 -18.72 11.93 5.47
C LEU A 735 -19.03 12.21 6.95
N PHE A 736 -18.20 13.00 7.64
CA PHE A 736 -18.43 13.49 9.01
C PHE A 736 -18.77 14.99 9.04
N GLY A 737 -19.02 15.60 7.88
CA GLY A 737 -19.37 17.02 7.78
C GLY A 737 -18.20 17.98 8.02
N ASN A 738 -16.96 17.52 7.90
CA ASN A 738 -15.75 18.31 8.02
C ASN A 738 -14.88 18.12 6.79
N GLU A 739 -15.12 18.90 5.74
CA GLU A 739 -14.33 18.89 4.50
C GLU A 739 -13.02 19.66 4.67
N GLN A 740 -11.93 18.97 4.93
CA GLN A 740 -10.61 19.60 5.04
C GLN A 740 -9.47 18.63 4.67
N ASN A 741 -8.76 18.91 3.58
CA ASN A 741 -7.53 18.20 3.18
C ASN A 741 -7.66 16.66 3.17
N GLU A 742 -8.80 16.13 2.75
CA GLU A 742 -9.04 14.67 2.68
C GLU A 742 -8.02 13.98 1.77
N VAL A 743 -7.51 12.81 2.20
CA VAL A 743 -6.42 12.11 1.51
C VAL A 743 -6.74 10.64 1.20
N SER A 744 -7.89 10.14 1.65
CA SER A 744 -8.37 8.78 1.34
C SER A 744 -9.90 8.74 1.24
N ALA A 745 -10.41 7.69 0.59
CA ALA A 745 -11.85 7.48 0.43
C ALA A 745 -12.59 7.27 1.76
N ALA A 746 -11.96 6.59 2.71
CA ALA A 746 -12.54 6.30 4.03
C ALA A 746 -11.94 7.19 5.12
N PRO A 747 -12.72 7.54 6.16
CA PRO A 747 -12.28 8.44 7.23
C PRO A 747 -11.01 8.02 7.98
N TYR A 748 -10.77 6.72 8.06
CA TYR A 748 -9.61 6.14 8.74
C TYR A 748 -8.73 5.30 7.79
N GLY A 749 -8.81 5.56 6.48
CA GLY A 749 -8.02 4.87 5.46
C GLY A 749 -8.16 3.35 5.55
N SER A 750 -7.07 2.67 5.88
CA SER A 750 -7.04 1.20 6.03
C SER A 750 -7.41 0.76 7.47
N ALA A 751 -8.59 1.12 7.94
CA ALA A 751 -9.03 0.87 9.33
C ALA A 751 -8.98 -0.61 9.73
N GLY A 752 -9.27 -1.52 8.80
CA GLY A 752 -9.34 -2.96 9.06
C GLY A 752 -8.04 -3.61 9.52
N ILE A 753 -6.89 -2.98 9.26
CA ILE A 753 -5.58 -3.51 9.71
C ILE A 753 -5.02 -2.82 10.95
N LEU A 754 -5.69 -1.80 11.48
CA LEU A 754 -5.27 -1.14 12.73
C LEU A 754 -5.23 -2.08 13.95
N PRO A 755 -6.08 -3.12 14.04
CA PRO A 755 -6.00 -4.11 15.10
C PRO A 755 -4.62 -4.78 15.23
N ILE A 756 -3.86 -4.94 14.15
CA ILE A 756 -2.52 -5.55 14.15
C ILE A 756 -1.54 -4.69 14.97
N THR A 757 -1.41 -3.42 14.61
CA THR A 757 -0.53 -2.48 15.35
C THR A 757 -0.99 -2.31 16.79
N TYR A 758 -2.30 -2.25 17.02
CA TYR A 758 -2.86 -2.19 18.37
C TYR A 758 -2.48 -3.41 19.19
N ALA A 759 -2.56 -4.62 18.60
CA ALA A 759 -2.13 -5.87 19.22
C ALA A 759 -0.65 -5.84 19.61
N TYR A 760 0.21 -5.46 18.65
CA TYR A 760 1.65 -5.35 18.86
C TYR A 760 1.98 -4.43 20.05
N ILE A 761 1.45 -3.20 20.06
CA ILE A 761 1.73 -2.24 21.13
C ILE A 761 1.18 -2.73 22.49
N CYS A 762 -0.04 -3.27 22.51
CA CYS A 762 -0.67 -3.78 23.73
C CYS A 762 0.06 -4.99 24.33
N MET A 763 0.60 -5.88 23.49
CA MET A 763 1.29 -7.08 23.96
C MET A 763 2.76 -6.82 24.30
N MET A 764 3.43 -5.91 23.58
CA MET A 764 4.79 -5.50 23.88
C MET A 764 4.88 -4.61 25.14
N GLY A 765 3.98 -3.65 25.29
CA GLY A 765 4.04 -2.63 26.32
C GLY A 765 5.29 -1.75 26.21
N ALA A 766 5.49 -0.82 27.13
CA ALA A 766 6.63 0.11 27.11
C ALA A 766 7.99 -0.61 27.14
N GLU A 767 8.15 -1.58 28.04
CA GLU A 767 9.40 -2.33 28.22
C GLU A 767 9.73 -3.21 27.01
N GLY A 768 8.72 -3.89 26.44
CA GLY A 768 8.89 -4.74 25.25
C GLY A 768 9.26 -3.93 24.02
N LEU A 769 8.65 -2.76 23.81
CA LEU A 769 8.97 -1.86 22.70
C LEU A 769 10.40 -1.30 22.80
N GLU A 770 10.81 -0.85 24.00
CA GLU A 770 12.18 -0.38 24.22
C GLU A 770 13.20 -1.50 23.99
N ARG A 771 12.92 -2.71 24.49
CA ARG A 771 13.76 -3.89 24.26
C ARG A 771 13.85 -4.25 22.78
N ALA A 772 12.76 -4.17 22.03
CA ALA A 772 12.74 -4.40 20.58
C ALA A 772 13.70 -3.42 19.86
N THR A 773 13.62 -2.14 20.16
CA THR A 773 14.52 -1.12 19.58
C THR A 773 15.98 -1.37 19.94
N LYS A 774 16.28 -1.68 21.20
CA LYS A 774 17.65 -2.03 21.65
C LYS A 774 18.18 -3.25 20.90
N THR A 775 17.33 -4.27 20.68
CA THR A 775 17.70 -5.49 19.95
C THR A 775 17.92 -5.22 18.45
N ALA A 776 17.11 -4.38 17.82
CA ALA A 776 17.32 -3.99 16.42
C ALA A 776 18.70 -3.32 16.23
N ILE A 777 19.08 -2.41 17.14
CA ILE A 777 20.42 -1.78 17.13
C ILE A 777 21.53 -2.80 17.41
N LEU A 778 21.31 -3.73 18.34
CA LEU A 778 22.26 -4.81 18.67
C LEU A 778 22.51 -5.68 17.42
N ASN A 779 21.47 -6.15 16.76
CA ASN A 779 21.54 -7.03 15.59
C ASN A 779 22.29 -6.37 14.43
N ALA A 780 22.00 -5.09 14.12
CA ALA A 780 22.72 -4.35 13.10
C ALA A 780 24.22 -4.19 13.42
N ASN A 781 24.57 -3.89 14.67
CA ASN A 781 25.97 -3.77 15.10
C ASN A 781 26.68 -5.12 15.13
N TYR A 782 25.98 -6.21 15.46
CA TYR A 782 26.55 -7.57 15.40
C TYR A 782 26.92 -7.97 13.97
N LEU A 783 26.03 -7.74 13.00
CA LEU A 783 26.33 -7.96 11.58
C LEU A 783 27.47 -7.04 11.09
N ALA A 784 27.44 -5.74 11.47
CA ALA A 784 28.46 -4.78 11.09
C ALA A 784 29.85 -5.17 11.62
N ALA A 785 29.95 -5.66 12.86
CA ALA A 785 31.19 -6.15 13.43
C ALA A 785 31.66 -7.46 12.81
N SER A 786 30.74 -8.34 12.42
CA SER A 786 31.05 -9.65 11.85
C SER A 786 31.48 -9.59 10.38
N LEU A 787 31.04 -8.61 9.62
CA LEU A 787 31.36 -8.44 8.21
C LEU A 787 32.37 -7.32 7.92
N ASN A 788 32.90 -6.68 8.98
CA ASN A 788 33.78 -5.52 8.81
C ASN A 788 35.10 -5.83 8.11
N ASP A 789 35.70 -6.96 8.42
CA ASP A 789 37.05 -7.35 7.93
C ASP A 789 37.01 -7.82 6.46
N THR A 790 35.82 -8.08 5.93
CA THR A 790 35.59 -8.54 4.56
C THR A 790 35.02 -7.39 3.72
N TYR A 791 33.73 -7.11 3.86
CA TYR A 791 33.04 -6.07 3.09
C TYR A 791 33.34 -4.66 3.57
N GLY A 792 33.43 -4.45 4.90
CA GLY A 792 33.50 -3.12 5.51
C GLY A 792 32.13 -2.42 5.57
N THR A 793 31.99 -1.50 6.53
CA THR A 793 30.79 -0.66 6.68
C THR A 793 31.08 0.76 6.22
N VAL A 794 30.30 1.29 5.28
CA VAL A 794 30.55 2.61 4.63
C VAL A 794 30.45 3.76 5.63
N TYR A 795 29.36 3.77 6.42
CA TYR A 795 29.13 4.83 7.39
C TYR A 795 28.98 4.28 8.80
N ARG A 796 29.51 5.02 9.77
CA ARG A 796 29.41 4.75 11.20
C ARG A 796 29.23 6.06 11.94
N GLY A 797 28.48 6.04 13.04
CA GLY A 797 28.33 7.16 13.95
C GLY A 797 29.66 7.56 14.62
N THR A 798 29.65 8.66 15.32
CA THR A 798 30.87 9.28 15.98
C THR A 798 31.65 8.29 16.82
N ASN A 799 30.99 7.32 17.45
CA ASN A 799 31.62 6.32 18.31
C ASN A 799 31.89 4.97 17.61
N GLY A 800 31.74 4.92 16.27
CA GLY A 800 32.03 3.73 15.47
C GLY A 800 30.92 2.70 15.36
N PHE A 801 29.70 3.02 15.84
CA PHE A 801 28.52 2.14 15.79
C PHE A 801 27.52 2.60 14.74
N VAL A 802 26.64 1.65 14.31
CA VAL A 802 25.52 1.91 13.40
C VAL A 802 24.19 1.97 14.18
N GLY A 803 23.15 2.50 13.58
CA GLY A 803 21.78 2.43 14.10
C GLY A 803 21.19 1.01 13.99
N HIS A 804 19.98 0.91 13.45
CA HIS A 804 19.29 -0.36 13.24
C HIS A 804 19.56 -0.98 11.86
N GLU A 805 20.35 -0.34 11.04
CA GLU A 805 20.69 -0.72 9.67
C GLU A 805 22.13 -0.31 9.34
N MET A 806 22.72 -0.91 8.29
CA MET A 806 24.09 -0.62 7.88
C MET A 806 24.25 -0.73 6.36
N ILE A 807 25.31 -0.10 5.83
CA ILE A 807 25.66 -0.14 4.41
C ILE A 807 27.00 -0.84 4.25
N LEU A 808 27.02 -1.98 3.52
CA LEU A 808 28.23 -2.70 3.16
C LEU A 808 28.84 -2.16 1.87
N GLU A 809 30.17 -2.08 1.84
CA GLU A 809 30.95 -1.60 0.71
C GLU A 809 31.15 -2.70 -0.34
N CYS A 810 30.77 -2.46 -1.60
CA CYS A 810 30.98 -3.40 -2.70
C CYS A 810 31.76 -2.80 -3.88
N ARG A 811 32.06 -1.50 -3.88
CA ARG A 811 32.77 -0.82 -4.98
C ARG A 811 34.20 -1.34 -5.15
N LYS A 812 34.92 -1.55 -4.03
CA LYS A 812 36.28 -2.14 -4.06
C LYS A 812 36.27 -3.57 -4.58
N ILE A 813 35.24 -4.35 -4.24
CA ILE A 813 35.06 -5.71 -4.74
C ILE A 813 34.94 -5.67 -6.26
N HIS A 814 34.12 -4.76 -6.78
CA HIS A 814 33.95 -4.59 -8.22
C HIS A 814 35.25 -4.19 -8.92
N GLU A 815 36.00 -3.22 -8.37
CA GLU A 815 37.30 -2.80 -8.93
C GLU A 815 38.32 -3.94 -9.00
N GLU A 816 38.38 -4.81 -7.99
CA GLU A 816 39.38 -5.85 -7.88
C GLU A 816 39.01 -7.16 -8.61
N SER A 817 37.75 -7.54 -8.62
CA SER A 817 37.25 -8.84 -9.12
C SER A 817 36.35 -8.74 -10.35
N GLY A 818 35.72 -7.58 -10.59
CA GLY A 818 34.66 -7.41 -11.57
C GLY A 818 33.28 -7.83 -11.07
N ILE A 819 33.17 -8.34 -9.83
CA ILE A 819 31.88 -8.76 -9.22
C ILE A 819 31.15 -7.55 -8.67
N THR A 820 29.89 -7.41 -9.03
CA THR A 820 29.02 -6.29 -8.61
C THR A 820 28.17 -6.66 -7.40
N GLU A 821 27.61 -5.63 -6.71
CA GLU A 821 26.60 -5.82 -5.67
C GLU A 821 25.38 -6.60 -6.18
N ASN A 822 25.05 -6.46 -7.49
CA ASN A 822 23.96 -7.21 -8.11
C ASN A 822 24.31 -8.72 -8.23
N ASP A 823 25.55 -9.06 -8.52
CA ASP A 823 26.00 -10.46 -8.59
C ASP A 823 25.93 -11.11 -7.21
N ILE A 824 26.36 -10.39 -6.16
CA ILE A 824 26.22 -10.82 -4.75
C ILE A 824 24.76 -11.05 -4.41
N ALA A 825 23.89 -10.11 -4.76
CA ALA A 825 22.44 -10.21 -4.52
C ALA A 825 21.83 -11.44 -5.23
N LYS A 826 22.19 -11.68 -6.49
CA LYS A 826 21.73 -12.88 -7.22
C LYS A 826 22.25 -14.17 -6.60
N ARG A 827 23.50 -14.16 -6.11
CA ARG A 827 24.08 -15.33 -5.44
C ARG A 827 23.38 -15.64 -4.10
N LEU A 828 22.98 -14.63 -3.33
CA LEU A 828 22.19 -14.80 -2.11
C LEU A 828 20.91 -15.60 -2.33
N MET A 829 20.27 -15.48 -3.50
CA MET A 829 19.07 -16.26 -3.85
C MET A 829 19.36 -17.77 -3.90
N ASP A 830 20.55 -18.19 -4.38
CA ASP A 830 20.98 -19.60 -4.38
C ASP A 830 21.14 -20.15 -2.95
N TYR A 831 21.46 -19.28 -1.99
CA TYR A 831 21.52 -19.59 -0.57
C TYR A 831 20.15 -19.56 0.12
N GLY A 832 19.06 -19.19 -0.59
CA GLY A 832 17.71 -19.12 -0.04
C GLY A 832 17.37 -17.79 0.64
N TYR A 833 18.14 -16.74 0.39
CA TYR A 833 17.88 -15.41 0.93
C TYR A 833 17.29 -14.43 -0.10
N HIS A 834 16.36 -13.61 0.34
CA HIS A 834 16.04 -12.38 -0.34
C HIS A 834 17.18 -11.40 -0.09
N ALA A 835 17.78 -10.87 -1.14
CA ALA A 835 18.94 -9.99 -1.00
C ALA A 835 18.56 -8.66 -0.31
N PRO A 836 19.53 -7.99 0.34
CA PRO A 836 19.38 -6.63 0.85
C PRO A 836 19.09 -5.61 -0.23
N THR A 837 18.83 -4.36 0.16
CA THR A 837 18.61 -3.25 -0.78
C THR A 837 19.92 -2.92 -1.52
N LEU A 838 19.82 -2.83 -2.84
CA LEU A 838 20.93 -2.61 -3.76
C LEU A 838 21.13 -1.14 -4.09
N SER A 839 22.39 -0.68 -4.08
CA SER A 839 22.79 0.64 -4.61
C SER A 839 21.95 1.81 -4.08
N PHE A 840 21.53 1.75 -2.84
CA PHE A 840 20.75 2.78 -2.16
C PHE A 840 21.18 2.89 -0.69
N PRO A 841 21.30 4.09 -0.12
CA PRO A 841 21.33 5.41 -0.81
C PRO A 841 22.65 5.65 -1.56
N VAL A 842 23.62 4.76 -1.41
CA VAL A 842 24.95 4.85 -2.02
C VAL A 842 25.07 3.81 -3.13
N HIS A 843 25.50 4.26 -4.31
CA HIS A 843 25.71 3.38 -5.46
C HIS A 843 26.82 2.36 -5.19
N GLY A 844 26.64 1.12 -5.67
CA GLY A 844 27.63 0.04 -5.52
C GLY A 844 27.74 -0.52 -4.10
N THR A 845 26.66 -0.53 -3.34
CA THR A 845 26.60 -0.99 -1.96
C THR A 845 25.41 -1.90 -1.70
N LEU A 846 25.42 -2.59 -0.56
CA LEU A 846 24.30 -3.35 -0.01
C LEU A 846 23.86 -2.75 1.31
N MET A 847 22.59 -2.43 1.44
CA MET A 847 22.00 -1.88 2.66
C MET A 847 21.20 -2.95 3.39
N ILE A 848 21.58 -3.22 4.64
CA ILE A 848 21.08 -4.33 5.46
C ILE A 848 20.38 -3.80 6.70
N GLU A 849 19.17 -4.26 6.95
CA GLU A 849 18.41 -4.03 8.18
C GLU A 849 17.94 -5.37 8.76
N PRO A 850 18.64 -5.94 9.75
CA PRO A 850 18.13 -7.07 10.53
C PRO A 850 17.15 -6.53 11.57
N THR A 851 15.96 -7.12 11.66
CA THR A 851 14.98 -6.69 12.65
C THR A 851 15.22 -7.36 14.01
N GLU A 852 14.55 -6.86 15.04
CA GLU A 852 14.58 -7.46 16.39
C GLU A 852 13.95 -8.85 16.46
N SER A 853 13.14 -9.23 15.45
CA SER A 853 12.48 -10.54 15.43
C SER A 853 13.41 -11.70 15.03
N GLU A 854 14.58 -11.38 14.46
CA GLU A 854 15.53 -12.40 14.02
C GLU A 854 16.31 -13.03 15.17
N SER A 855 16.49 -14.35 15.10
CA SER A 855 17.26 -15.10 16.08
C SER A 855 18.76 -15.00 15.81
N LEU A 856 19.59 -15.25 16.84
CA LEU A 856 21.06 -15.34 16.67
C LEU A 856 21.43 -16.40 15.64
N TYR A 857 20.71 -17.53 15.62
CA TYR A 857 20.93 -18.60 14.63
C TYR A 857 20.77 -18.08 13.18
N GLU A 858 19.72 -17.32 12.90
CA GLU A 858 19.47 -16.76 11.58
C GLU A 858 20.51 -15.68 11.20
N LEU A 859 20.89 -14.84 12.18
CA LEU A 859 21.97 -13.86 11.97
C LEU A 859 23.31 -14.51 11.67
N ASP A 860 23.66 -15.59 12.39
CA ASP A 860 24.88 -16.34 12.17
C ASP A 860 24.86 -17.02 10.78
N ASN A 861 23.75 -17.65 10.36
CA ASN A 861 23.58 -18.22 9.04
C ASN A 861 23.74 -17.18 7.92
N PHE A 862 23.22 -15.97 8.13
CA PHE A 862 23.39 -14.89 7.18
C PHE A 862 24.86 -14.43 7.12
N ILE A 863 25.56 -14.32 8.25
CA ILE A 863 26.98 -14.00 8.31
C ILE A 863 27.79 -15.08 7.55
N ASP A 864 27.55 -16.35 7.84
CA ASP A 864 28.25 -17.48 7.20
C ASP A 864 28.00 -17.50 5.69
N THR A 865 26.77 -17.19 5.26
CA THR A 865 26.42 -17.02 3.85
C THR A 865 27.23 -15.90 3.19
N MET A 866 27.29 -14.72 3.81
CA MET A 866 28.06 -13.59 3.30
C MET A 866 29.56 -13.89 3.25
N LEU A 867 30.11 -14.59 4.25
CA LEU A 867 31.49 -15.01 4.27
C LEU A 867 31.79 -16.08 3.20
N SER A 868 30.87 -17.02 2.96
CA SER A 868 30.96 -17.98 1.88
C SER A 868 31.00 -17.30 0.50
N ILE A 869 30.12 -16.31 0.28
CA ILE A 869 30.12 -15.50 -0.95
C ILE A 869 31.43 -14.70 -1.07
N TRP A 870 31.97 -14.19 0.04
CA TRP A 870 33.27 -13.51 0.05
C TRP A 870 34.39 -14.43 -0.44
N HIS A 871 34.42 -15.68 0.01
CA HIS A 871 35.42 -16.67 -0.48
C HIS A 871 35.25 -16.96 -1.99
N GLU A 872 34.01 -17.02 -2.49
CA GLU A 872 33.77 -17.15 -3.94
C GLU A 872 34.29 -15.91 -4.71
N ILE A 873 34.18 -14.69 -4.15
CA ILE A 873 34.77 -13.47 -4.72
C ILE A 873 36.29 -13.54 -4.73
N GLU A 874 36.91 -14.00 -3.64
CA GLU A 874 38.36 -14.16 -3.56
C GLU A 874 38.88 -15.19 -4.58
N GLU A 875 38.16 -16.29 -4.85
CA GLU A 875 38.52 -17.25 -5.90
C GLU A 875 38.58 -16.58 -7.29
N VAL A 876 37.64 -15.65 -7.59
CA VAL A 876 37.65 -14.88 -8.84
C VAL A 876 38.84 -13.92 -8.88
N LYS A 877 39.07 -13.19 -7.79
CA LYS A 877 40.19 -12.25 -7.63
C LYS A 877 41.53 -12.93 -7.79
N ASP A 878 41.72 -14.09 -7.20
CA ASP A 878 42.95 -14.88 -7.25
C ASP A 878 43.14 -15.64 -8.59
N GLY A 879 42.17 -15.59 -9.50
CA GLY A 879 42.19 -16.33 -10.76
C GLY A 879 41.95 -17.84 -10.61
N LYS A 880 41.48 -18.31 -9.46
CA LYS A 880 41.07 -19.70 -9.23
C LYS A 880 39.74 -20.04 -9.91
N ALA A 881 38.86 -19.04 -10.03
CA ALA A 881 37.63 -19.09 -10.80
C ALA A 881 37.70 -18.12 -11.99
N SER A 882 37.09 -18.48 -13.12
CA SER A 882 37.07 -17.65 -14.32
C SER A 882 36.29 -16.34 -14.07
N LYS A 883 36.75 -15.23 -14.62
CA LYS A 883 36.01 -13.98 -14.60
C LYS A 883 34.76 -14.02 -15.49
N GLU A 884 34.80 -14.83 -16.57
CA GLU A 884 33.71 -14.96 -17.52
C GLU A 884 32.73 -16.10 -17.21
N ASP A 885 33.12 -17.06 -16.34
CA ASP A 885 32.27 -18.19 -15.95
C ASP A 885 32.53 -18.58 -14.50
N ASN A 886 31.74 -18.05 -13.57
CA ASN A 886 31.79 -18.34 -12.15
C ASN A 886 30.40 -18.33 -11.51
N VAL A 887 30.28 -18.85 -10.29
CA VAL A 887 29.01 -19.01 -9.58
C VAL A 887 28.29 -17.67 -9.30
N LEU A 888 29.01 -16.54 -9.23
CA LEU A 888 28.46 -15.22 -8.91
C LEU A 888 27.79 -14.57 -10.11
N ILE A 889 28.51 -14.50 -11.26
CA ILE A 889 27.97 -13.87 -12.46
C ILE A 889 26.83 -14.69 -13.12
N ASN A 890 26.84 -16.02 -12.89
CA ASN A 890 25.80 -16.90 -13.42
C ASN A 890 24.60 -17.08 -12.46
N ALA A 891 24.72 -16.68 -11.19
CA ALA A 891 23.62 -16.72 -10.25
C ALA A 891 22.42 -15.84 -10.68
N PRO A 892 21.17 -16.22 -10.34
CA PRO A 892 20.81 -17.43 -9.62
C PRO A 892 20.73 -18.66 -10.52
N HIS A 893 20.97 -19.86 -9.96
CA HIS A 893 20.95 -21.13 -10.68
C HIS A 893 19.58 -21.79 -10.55
N PRO A 894 18.75 -21.79 -11.62
CA PRO A 894 17.42 -22.38 -11.53
C PRO A 894 17.46 -23.91 -11.55
N GLU A 895 16.40 -24.53 -11.00
CA GLU A 895 16.25 -25.97 -10.93
C GLU A 895 16.46 -26.65 -12.30
N TYR A 896 15.82 -26.14 -13.35
CA TYR A 896 15.87 -26.75 -14.69
C TYR A 896 17.28 -26.73 -15.30
N GLU A 897 18.13 -25.78 -14.94
CA GLU A 897 19.54 -25.74 -15.34
C GLU A 897 20.34 -26.77 -14.55
N ALA A 898 20.19 -26.80 -13.23
CA ALA A 898 20.93 -27.67 -12.33
C ALA A 898 20.71 -29.17 -12.61
N VAL A 899 19.46 -29.54 -13.02
CA VAL A 899 19.11 -30.94 -13.32
C VAL A 899 19.32 -31.32 -14.78
N SER A 900 19.70 -30.38 -15.65
CA SER A 900 19.95 -30.61 -17.08
C SER A 900 21.18 -31.46 -17.29
N ASP A 901 21.14 -32.38 -18.27
CA ASP A 901 22.34 -33.13 -18.69
C ASP A 901 23.38 -32.23 -19.36
N ASN A 902 23.01 -31.05 -19.83
CA ASN A 902 23.86 -30.08 -20.52
C ASN A 902 24.37 -28.99 -19.57
N TRP A 903 25.26 -29.38 -18.63
CA TRP A 903 25.91 -28.39 -17.75
C TRP A 903 27.16 -27.83 -18.45
N GLN A 904 27.16 -26.54 -18.73
CA GLN A 904 28.19 -25.86 -19.51
C GLN A 904 29.18 -25.03 -18.70
N HIS A 905 29.06 -25.03 -17.36
CA HIS A 905 29.90 -24.23 -16.49
C HIS A 905 31.20 -24.97 -16.07
N THR A 906 32.24 -24.21 -15.79
CA THR A 906 33.57 -24.73 -15.35
C THR A 906 33.58 -25.19 -13.89
N TYR A 907 32.54 -24.86 -13.12
CA TYR A 907 32.31 -25.26 -11.71
C TYR A 907 31.26 -26.36 -11.62
N SER A 908 31.20 -27.05 -10.48
CA SER A 908 30.29 -28.17 -10.28
C SER A 908 28.85 -27.69 -10.02
N ARG A 909 27.84 -28.50 -10.36
CA ARG A 909 26.45 -28.32 -9.95
C ARG A 909 26.30 -28.19 -8.44
N GLU A 910 27.03 -29.01 -7.67
CA GLU A 910 27.00 -28.97 -6.23
C GLU A 910 27.39 -27.59 -5.68
N LYS A 911 28.51 -27.02 -6.19
CA LYS A 911 28.93 -25.65 -5.84
C LYS A 911 27.87 -24.60 -6.21
N ALA A 912 27.18 -24.79 -7.33
CA ALA A 912 26.12 -23.90 -7.78
C ALA A 912 24.91 -23.87 -6.82
N VAL A 913 24.39 -25.08 -6.47
CA VAL A 913 23.08 -25.19 -5.80
C VAL A 913 23.17 -25.58 -4.32
N TYR A 914 24.28 -26.13 -3.86
CA TYR A 914 24.51 -26.51 -2.46
C TYR A 914 25.82 -25.90 -1.93
N PRO A 915 25.93 -24.56 -1.90
CA PRO A 915 27.19 -23.90 -1.52
C PRO A 915 27.53 -24.07 -0.03
N MET A 916 26.55 -24.42 0.81
CA MET A 916 26.72 -24.71 2.24
C MET A 916 25.86 -25.91 2.66
N GLU A 917 26.16 -26.54 3.78
CA GLU A 917 25.39 -27.67 4.31
C GLU A 917 23.98 -27.23 4.76
N SER A 918 23.85 -26.08 5.39
CA SER A 918 22.56 -25.50 5.77
C SER A 918 21.62 -25.29 4.56
N VAL A 919 22.17 -24.94 3.41
CA VAL A 919 21.40 -24.84 2.15
C VAL A 919 20.95 -26.20 1.66
N ARG A 920 21.77 -27.25 1.87
CA ARG A 920 21.40 -28.61 1.47
C ARG A 920 20.18 -29.13 2.26
N GLU A 921 20.12 -28.80 3.54
CA GLU A 921 18.99 -29.21 4.41
C GLU A 921 17.67 -28.51 4.03
N ASN A 922 17.73 -27.24 3.61
CA ASN A 922 16.55 -26.39 3.35
C ASN A 922 16.60 -25.68 1.99
N LYS A 923 16.87 -26.44 0.92
CA LYS A 923 17.03 -25.85 -0.42
C LYS A 923 15.75 -25.22 -0.95
N PHE A 924 15.81 -23.92 -1.19
CA PHE A 924 14.84 -23.22 -2.04
C PHE A 924 15.28 -23.32 -3.51
N TRP A 925 14.44 -23.88 -4.37
CA TRP A 925 14.71 -24.05 -5.79
C TRP A 925 14.25 -22.84 -6.61
N ILE A 926 15.22 -22.15 -7.19
CA ILE A 926 14.94 -20.98 -8.01
C ILE A 926 14.22 -21.40 -9.30
N ASN A 927 13.18 -20.66 -9.68
CA ASN A 927 12.33 -21.01 -10.82
C ASN A 927 12.83 -20.48 -12.16
N VAL A 928 13.55 -19.36 -12.17
CA VAL A 928 14.03 -18.68 -13.38
C VAL A 928 15.44 -18.18 -13.17
N ALA A 929 16.24 -18.18 -14.22
CA ALA A 929 17.56 -17.57 -14.22
C ALA A 929 17.44 -16.03 -14.27
N ARG A 930 18.56 -15.35 -14.37
CA ARG A 930 18.63 -13.89 -14.47
C ARG A 930 17.70 -13.35 -15.56
N VAL A 931 16.79 -12.45 -15.18
CA VAL A 931 15.73 -11.93 -16.05
C VAL A 931 16.26 -10.84 -16.97
N ASP A 932 15.90 -10.90 -18.27
CA ASP A 932 16.18 -9.83 -19.23
C ASP A 932 15.20 -8.67 -19.03
N ASN A 933 15.65 -7.68 -18.27
CA ASN A 933 14.89 -6.47 -17.99
C ASN A 933 14.72 -5.59 -19.23
N THR A 934 15.70 -5.56 -20.12
CA THR A 934 15.68 -4.73 -21.32
C THR A 934 14.62 -5.21 -22.31
N LEU A 935 14.53 -6.52 -22.54
CA LEU A 935 13.51 -7.13 -23.39
C LEU A 935 12.10 -6.81 -22.87
N GLY A 936 11.85 -7.00 -21.57
CA GLY A 936 10.54 -6.74 -20.96
C GLY A 936 10.10 -5.28 -21.02
N ASP A 937 11.03 -4.32 -20.98
CA ASP A 937 10.72 -2.89 -21.13
C ASP A 937 10.51 -2.47 -22.60
N ARG A 938 11.24 -3.08 -23.54
CA ARG A 938 11.06 -2.81 -24.98
C ARG A 938 9.75 -3.36 -25.51
N LYS A 939 9.36 -4.56 -25.10
CA LYS A 939 8.10 -5.22 -25.47
C LYS A 939 7.25 -5.42 -24.21
N LEU A 940 6.52 -4.37 -23.82
CA LEU A 940 5.62 -4.45 -22.66
C LEU A 940 4.44 -5.38 -22.98
N LEU A 941 4.32 -6.44 -22.19
CA LEU A 941 3.24 -7.43 -22.28
C LEU A 941 2.56 -7.52 -20.91
N PRO A 942 1.55 -6.65 -20.63
CA PRO A 942 1.04 -6.45 -19.27
C PRO A 942 -0.18 -7.31 -18.93
N THR A 943 -0.51 -8.30 -19.77
CA THR A 943 -1.63 -9.21 -19.57
C THR A 943 -1.24 -10.65 -19.85
N ARG A 944 -2.11 -11.59 -19.48
CA ARG A 944 -1.95 -13.03 -19.75
C ARG A 944 -1.96 -13.38 -21.24
N TYR A 945 -2.49 -12.51 -22.08
CA TYR A 945 -2.55 -12.70 -23.53
C TYR A 945 -1.25 -12.33 -24.26
N GLY A 946 -0.25 -11.80 -23.53
CA GLY A 946 1.02 -11.42 -24.11
C GLY A 946 1.84 -12.61 -24.62
N SER A 947 2.45 -12.49 -25.80
CA SER A 947 3.36 -13.46 -26.40
C SER A 947 4.63 -12.81 -26.93
N PHE A 948 5.75 -13.54 -26.93
CA PHE A 948 7.01 -13.15 -27.55
C PHE A 948 7.19 -13.72 -28.96
N ASP A 949 6.21 -14.41 -29.49
CA ASP A 949 6.21 -14.97 -30.83
C ASP A 949 6.07 -13.90 -31.91
#